data_dfd1f92a216683a8067c05c6a527fdd5
#
_entry.id   dfd1f92a216683a8067c05c6a527fdd5
#
_cell.length_a   1.000
_cell.length_b   1.000
_cell.length_c   1.000
_cell.angle_alpha   90.00
_cell.angle_beta   90.00
_cell.angle_gamma   90.00
#
_symmetry.space_group_name_H-M   'P 1'
#
loop_
_entity.id
_entity.type
_entity.pdbx_description
1 polymer ?
#
loop_
_entity_poly.entity_id
_entity_poly.type
_entity_poly.pdbx_seq_one_letter_code
_entity_poly.pdbx_strand_id
1 'polypeptide(L)'
;MDRKYLANAIRALSMDGVQQANSGHPGAPMGMADIAEVLWRSHLNHNPSNPEWADRDRFVLSNGHGSMLIYSLLHLSGYELSIDDLKNFRQLHSKTPGHPEYGYAPGIETTTGPLGQGITNAVGMAMAEKALAAQFNKEGHDIVDHFTYVFMGDGCLMEGISHEACSLAGTLGLGKLIAFWDDNGISIDGHVEGWFSDDTPKRFEAYGWHVIPAVDGHDSEAINAAIEAAKADPRPTLICTKTIIGFGSPNKSGSHDCHGAPLGAEEIAATRKELGWEHGPFEIPQEVYAEWSAKETGAAKEAAWNEKFAAYEAAYPELAAEFKRRVNGELPAEWEEKASQIIAELQANPANIASRKASQNALEAFGALLPEFMGGSADLAPSNLTMWSGSKSLEANDFSGNYIHYGVREFGMTAIMNGIALHGGFVPYGATFLMFMEYARNAMRMAALMKIQNIQVYTHDSIGLGEDGPTHQPVEQMASLRLTPNMNTWRPCDQVESAVAWKLAIERKDAPTALIFSRQNLAQQPRSAEQVADIAKGGYILKDSDGKPELILIATGSEVELAVKAAEQLTAEGKKVRVVSMPSTDAFDKQDAAYREAVLPSDVTARIAIEAGIADFWYKYVGFDGRIIGMTTFGESAPADQLFEMFGFTVENVVNTAKELLA
;
A
#
# COMPACT_ATOMS: atom_id res chain seq x y z
N MET A 1 -8.83 8.59 39.14
CA MET A 1 -10.14 7.94 38.81
C MET A 1 -9.91 6.45 38.59
N ASP A 2 -10.93 5.60 38.80
CA ASP A 2 -10.81 4.16 38.56
C ASP A 2 -10.59 3.88 37.06
N ARG A 3 -9.63 3.04 36.71
CA ARG A 3 -9.29 2.69 35.31
C ARG A 3 -10.45 2.01 34.60
N LYS A 4 -11.22 1.12 35.29
CA LYS A 4 -12.41 0.50 34.72
C LYS A 4 -13.50 1.50 34.34
N TYR A 5 -13.67 2.56 35.15
CA TYR A 5 -14.60 3.62 34.83
C TYR A 5 -14.17 4.40 33.59
N LEU A 6 -12.86 4.64 33.43
CA LEU A 6 -12.31 5.28 32.23
C LEU A 6 -12.45 4.40 30.98
N ALA A 7 -12.24 3.09 31.11
CA ALA A 7 -12.51 2.14 30.03
C ALA A 7 -13.99 2.08 29.64
N ASN A 8 -14.89 2.27 30.61
CA ASN A 8 -16.33 2.31 30.35
C ASN A 8 -16.77 3.48 29.48
N ALA A 9 -16.00 4.58 29.43
CA ALA A 9 -16.25 5.66 28.47
C ALA A 9 -16.09 5.18 27.01
N ILE A 10 -15.10 4.33 26.74
CA ILE A 10 -14.93 3.69 25.42
C ILE A 10 -16.10 2.78 25.09
N ARG A 11 -16.53 1.96 26.07
CA ARG A 11 -17.67 1.04 25.90
C ARG A 11 -18.95 1.81 25.60
N ALA A 12 -19.21 2.88 26.36
CA ALA A 12 -20.39 3.74 26.19
C ALA A 12 -20.42 4.37 24.79
N LEU A 13 -19.33 5.05 24.38
CA LEU A 13 -19.26 5.68 23.06
C LEU A 13 -19.37 4.67 21.93
N SER A 14 -18.77 3.49 22.08
CA SER A 14 -18.80 2.45 21.04
C SER A 14 -20.18 1.87 20.85
N MET A 15 -20.88 1.50 21.93
CA MET A 15 -22.25 0.96 21.79
C MET A 15 -23.23 2.05 21.31
N ASP A 16 -23.07 3.30 21.73
CA ASP A 16 -23.92 4.42 21.31
C ASP A 16 -23.75 4.74 19.83
N GLY A 17 -22.50 4.81 19.33
CA GLY A 17 -22.21 5.08 17.92
C GLY A 17 -22.78 4.00 17.01
N VAL A 18 -22.58 2.73 17.36
CA VAL A 18 -23.13 1.58 16.61
C VAL A 18 -24.65 1.58 16.66
N GLN A 19 -25.26 1.86 17.82
CA GLN A 19 -26.71 1.89 17.96
C GLN A 19 -27.33 3.04 17.15
N GLN A 20 -26.74 4.23 17.19
CA GLN A 20 -27.26 5.38 16.45
C GLN A 20 -27.16 5.16 14.94
N ALA A 21 -26.08 4.60 14.47
CA ALA A 21 -25.90 4.22 13.06
C ALA A 21 -26.78 3.04 12.63
N ASN A 22 -27.34 2.30 13.61
CA ASN A 22 -28.00 1.01 13.41
C ASN A 22 -27.15 0.03 12.56
N SER A 23 -25.84 0.15 12.67
CA SER A 23 -24.85 -0.62 11.90
C SER A 23 -23.49 -0.53 12.56
N GLY A 24 -22.77 -1.63 12.66
CA GLY A 24 -21.41 -1.67 13.16
C GLY A 24 -21.15 -2.84 14.12
N HIS A 25 -19.99 -2.80 14.76
CA HIS A 25 -19.44 -3.91 15.53
C HIS A 25 -19.09 -3.44 16.95
N PRO A 26 -20.00 -3.58 17.92
CA PRO A 26 -19.77 -3.08 19.29
C PRO A 26 -18.93 -4.03 20.14
N GLY A 27 -18.90 -5.32 19.82
CA GLY A 27 -18.37 -6.36 20.69
C GLY A 27 -16.87 -6.26 20.96
N ALA A 28 -16.04 -6.15 19.91
CA ALA A 28 -14.60 -6.01 20.07
C ALA A 28 -14.19 -4.71 20.78
N PRO A 29 -14.74 -3.52 20.46
CA PRO A 29 -14.50 -2.31 21.23
C PRO A 29 -14.80 -2.43 22.72
N MET A 30 -15.88 -3.09 23.08
CA MET A 30 -16.26 -3.29 24.47
C MET A 30 -15.33 -4.29 25.19
N GLY A 31 -14.92 -5.35 24.49
CA GLY A 31 -13.98 -6.35 25.03
C GLY A 31 -12.58 -5.80 25.23
N MET A 32 -12.09 -4.99 24.32
CA MET A 32 -10.70 -4.47 24.34
C MET A 32 -10.55 -3.12 25.08
N ALA A 33 -11.61 -2.58 25.68
CA ALA A 33 -11.60 -1.25 26.27
C ALA A 33 -10.57 -1.08 27.40
N ASP A 34 -10.37 -2.07 28.27
CA ASP A 34 -9.39 -2.02 29.36
C ASP A 34 -7.95 -2.04 28.80
N ILE A 35 -7.67 -2.87 27.79
CA ILE A 35 -6.37 -2.93 27.12
C ILE A 35 -6.06 -1.57 26.48
N ALA A 36 -7.02 -1.00 25.78
CA ALA A 36 -6.89 0.27 25.11
C ALA A 36 -6.66 1.44 26.11
N GLU A 37 -7.37 1.43 27.25
CA GLU A 37 -7.20 2.43 28.28
C GLU A 37 -5.77 2.41 28.85
N VAL A 38 -5.25 1.22 29.18
CA VAL A 38 -3.88 1.08 29.71
C VAL A 38 -2.85 1.54 28.68
N LEU A 39 -2.96 1.07 27.43
CA LEU A 39 -2.02 1.43 26.38
C LEU A 39 -2.01 2.94 26.12
N TRP A 40 -3.17 3.52 25.83
CA TRP A 40 -3.27 4.90 25.35
C TRP A 40 -2.95 5.94 26.43
N ARG A 41 -3.35 5.68 27.67
CA ARG A 41 -3.10 6.62 28.76
C ARG A 41 -1.72 6.48 29.41
N SER A 42 -1.17 5.27 29.44
CA SER A 42 0.06 5.02 30.23
C SER A 42 1.31 4.81 29.37
N HIS A 43 1.19 4.34 28.13
CA HIS A 43 2.34 3.91 27.35
C HIS A 43 2.50 4.62 26.01
N LEU A 44 1.42 4.93 25.31
CA LEU A 44 1.47 5.49 23.97
C LEU A 44 2.08 6.92 23.98
N ASN A 45 3.11 7.12 23.18
CA ASN A 45 3.70 8.44 22.94
C ASN A 45 3.06 9.08 21.74
N HIS A 46 2.14 10.01 21.97
CA HIS A 46 1.42 10.71 20.92
C HIS A 46 1.09 12.14 21.34
N ASN A 47 0.85 13.01 20.37
CA ASN A 47 0.38 14.37 20.62
C ASN A 47 -0.88 14.65 19.80
N PRO A 48 -2.06 14.71 20.44
CA PRO A 48 -3.31 15.01 19.72
C PRO A 48 -3.31 16.36 18.99
N SER A 49 -2.48 17.32 19.43
CA SER A 49 -2.35 18.63 18.79
C SER A 49 -1.41 18.62 17.58
N ASN A 50 -0.58 17.58 17.43
CA ASN A 50 0.28 17.32 16.26
C ASN A 50 0.28 15.82 15.92
N PRO A 51 -0.76 15.32 15.23
CA PRO A 51 -0.87 13.91 14.84
C PRO A 51 0.26 13.41 13.92
N GLU A 52 1.00 14.34 13.30
CA GLU A 52 2.09 14.05 12.37
C GLU A 52 3.49 14.13 13.01
N TRP A 53 3.58 14.27 14.34
CA TRP A 53 4.87 14.26 15.03
C TRP A 53 5.72 13.06 14.61
N ALA A 54 6.96 13.31 14.14
CA ALA A 54 7.78 12.32 13.46
C ALA A 54 8.10 11.09 14.33
N ASP A 55 8.39 11.30 15.63
CA ASP A 55 8.75 10.25 16.58
C ASP A 55 7.57 9.80 17.48
N ARG A 56 6.33 10.00 17.03
CA ARG A 56 5.16 9.45 17.73
C ARG A 56 5.13 7.93 17.60
N ASP A 57 4.61 7.26 18.59
CA ASP A 57 4.24 5.85 18.47
C ASP A 57 3.12 5.68 17.41
N ARG A 58 3.11 4.56 16.71
CA ARG A 58 2.06 4.20 15.74
C ARG A 58 1.11 3.22 16.39
N PHE A 59 -0.18 3.47 16.23
CA PHE A 59 -1.23 2.56 16.68
C PHE A 59 -2.06 2.07 15.48
N VAL A 60 -2.17 0.77 15.32
CA VAL A 60 -2.92 0.13 14.24
C VAL A 60 -4.01 -0.76 14.82
N LEU A 61 -5.25 -0.54 14.40
CA LEU A 61 -6.37 -1.42 14.68
C LEU A 61 -6.54 -2.39 13.50
N SER A 62 -5.90 -3.57 13.57
CA SER A 62 -5.95 -4.56 12.48
C SER A 62 -7.32 -5.23 12.35
N ASN A 63 -8.03 -5.42 13.45
CA ASN A 63 -9.45 -5.79 13.47
C ASN A 63 -10.33 -4.55 13.26
N GLY A 64 -10.19 -3.92 12.08
CA GLY A 64 -10.77 -2.63 11.74
C GLY A 64 -12.30 -2.54 11.79
N HIS A 65 -13.00 -3.69 11.83
CA HIS A 65 -14.43 -3.72 12.07
C HIS A 65 -14.82 -3.13 13.44
N GLY A 66 -13.92 -3.23 14.44
CA GLY A 66 -14.07 -2.57 15.74
C GLY A 66 -13.77 -1.07 15.74
N SER A 67 -14.05 -0.37 14.66
CA SER A 67 -13.62 1.02 14.41
C SER A 67 -14.04 2.02 15.48
N MET A 68 -15.17 1.84 16.13
CA MET A 68 -15.59 2.71 17.23
C MET A 68 -14.61 2.70 18.40
N LEU A 69 -13.78 1.64 18.56
CA LEU A 69 -12.71 1.66 19.55
C LEU A 69 -11.71 2.80 19.28
N ILE A 70 -11.12 2.84 18.09
CA ILE A 70 -10.12 3.86 17.75
C ILE A 70 -10.75 5.26 17.69
N TYR A 71 -11.98 5.40 17.20
CA TYR A 71 -12.65 6.71 17.19
C TYR A 71 -12.93 7.23 18.60
N SER A 72 -13.35 6.35 19.51
CA SER A 72 -13.52 6.72 20.92
C SER A 72 -12.22 7.13 21.57
N LEU A 73 -11.12 6.41 21.28
CA LEU A 73 -9.78 6.73 21.78
C LEU A 73 -9.28 8.08 21.29
N LEU A 74 -9.42 8.36 19.98
CA LEU A 74 -9.03 9.64 19.40
C LEU A 74 -9.83 10.80 20.00
N HIS A 75 -11.14 10.63 20.11
CA HIS A 75 -12.02 11.63 20.71
C HIS A 75 -11.64 11.93 22.18
N LEU A 76 -11.55 10.90 23.00
CA LEU A 76 -11.25 11.03 24.43
C LEU A 76 -9.85 11.60 24.67
N SER A 77 -8.86 11.20 23.87
CA SER A 77 -7.48 11.72 23.98
C SER A 77 -7.33 13.17 23.54
N GLY A 78 -8.31 13.73 22.83
CA GLY A 78 -8.36 15.14 22.46
C GLY A 78 -7.85 15.46 21.05
N TYR A 79 -7.83 14.49 20.14
CA TYR A 79 -7.66 14.74 18.71
C TYR A 79 -8.85 15.57 18.16
N GLU A 80 -8.69 16.13 16.96
CA GLU A 80 -9.74 16.90 16.27
C GLU A 80 -10.83 15.96 15.73
N LEU A 81 -11.48 15.26 16.64
CA LEU A 81 -12.62 14.37 16.38
C LEU A 81 -13.69 14.62 17.44
N SER A 82 -14.75 15.31 17.08
CA SER A 82 -15.79 15.78 18.00
C SER A 82 -16.78 14.67 18.37
N ILE A 83 -17.58 14.92 19.42
CA ILE A 83 -18.69 14.01 19.77
C ILE A 83 -19.72 13.93 18.64
N ASP A 84 -19.92 15.00 17.88
CA ASP A 84 -20.82 15.00 16.73
C ASP A 84 -20.27 14.18 15.57
N ASP A 85 -18.95 14.10 15.39
CA ASP A 85 -18.32 13.17 14.46
C ASP A 85 -18.60 11.71 14.84
N LEU A 86 -18.59 11.37 16.16
CA LEU A 86 -18.94 10.05 16.64
C LEU A 86 -20.43 9.74 16.43
N LYS A 87 -21.32 10.71 16.65
CA LYS A 87 -22.75 10.58 16.35
C LYS A 87 -23.03 10.35 14.87
N ASN A 88 -22.15 10.84 14.00
CA ASN A 88 -22.21 10.66 12.55
C ASN A 88 -21.45 9.41 12.06
N PHE A 89 -21.20 8.44 12.92
CA PHE A 89 -20.59 7.16 12.56
C PHE A 89 -21.32 6.51 11.38
N ARG A 90 -20.57 6.10 10.35
CA ARG A 90 -21.07 5.49 9.10
C ARG A 90 -22.01 6.36 8.27
N GLN A 91 -22.03 7.67 8.48
CA GLN A 91 -22.83 8.58 7.65
C GLN A 91 -22.01 9.12 6.48
N LEU A 92 -22.69 9.56 5.43
CA LEU A 92 -22.06 10.10 4.23
C LEU A 92 -21.15 11.30 4.58
N HIS A 93 -19.92 11.27 4.11
CA HIS A 93 -18.87 12.30 4.34
C HIS A 93 -18.46 12.50 5.80
N SER A 94 -18.77 11.56 6.69
CA SER A 94 -18.33 11.65 8.08
C SER A 94 -16.82 11.37 8.22
N LYS A 95 -16.21 11.89 9.29
CA LYS A 95 -14.82 11.58 9.69
C LYS A 95 -14.70 10.17 10.30
N THR A 96 -15.81 9.49 10.51
CA THR A 96 -15.90 8.18 11.16
C THR A 96 -16.55 7.13 10.24
N PRO A 97 -15.88 6.76 9.13
CA PRO A 97 -16.37 5.69 8.26
C PRO A 97 -16.44 4.36 8.99
N GLY A 98 -17.15 3.39 8.39
CA GLY A 98 -17.44 2.10 9.02
C GLY A 98 -16.21 1.28 9.45
N HIS A 99 -15.11 1.44 8.77
CA HIS A 99 -13.77 0.94 9.11
C HIS A 99 -12.81 2.13 9.09
N PRO A 100 -11.70 2.12 9.88
CA PRO A 100 -10.77 3.25 9.87
C PRO A 100 -10.20 3.48 8.48
N GLU A 101 -10.25 4.72 8.01
CA GLU A 101 -9.69 5.11 6.73
C GLU A 101 -8.64 6.22 6.90
N TYR A 102 -7.45 6.00 6.37
CA TYR A 102 -6.37 6.97 6.36
C TYR A 102 -6.80 8.26 5.66
N GLY A 103 -6.52 9.39 6.31
CA GLY A 103 -6.86 10.72 5.78
C GLY A 103 -8.27 11.23 6.14
N TYR A 104 -9.11 10.46 6.85
CA TYR A 104 -10.43 10.91 7.31
C TYR A 104 -10.41 11.53 8.70
N ALA A 105 -9.93 10.81 9.70
CA ALA A 105 -9.75 11.35 11.05
C ALA A 105 -8.26 11.47 11.38
N PRO A 106 -7.82 12.57 12.03
CA PRO A 106 -6.43 12.69 12.48
C PRO A 106 -6.09 11.59 13.48
N GLY A 107 -4.91 11.00 13.35
CA GLY A 107 -4.45 9.91 14.21
C GLY A 107 -4.77 8.50 13.67
N ILE A 108 -5.45 8.38 12.53
CA ILE A 108 -5.61 7.09 11.82
C ILE A 108 -4.37 6.85 10.97
N GLU A 109 -3.56 5.87 11.35
CA GLU A 109 -2.27 5.58 10.69
C GLU A 109 -2.40 4.76 9.41
N THR A 110 -3.48 3.98 9.25
CA THR A 110 -3.73 3.16 8.05
C THR A 110 -5.21 2.84 7.92
N THR A 111 -5.63 2.53 6.68
CA THR A 111 -6.96 1.99 6.39
C THR A 111 -6.98 0.48 6.68
N THR A 112 -7.89 0.04 7.54
CA THR A 112 -8.11 -1.37 7.85
C THR A 112 -9.55 -1.78 7.56
N GLY A 113 -9.86 -3.05 7.73
CA GLY A 113 -11.16 -3.65 7.36
C GLY A 113 -10.94 -5.00 6.69
N PRO A 114 -10.12 -5.11 5.61
CA PRO A 114 -9.60 -6.40 5.16
C PRO A 114 -8.64 -6.97 6.21
N LEU A 115 -9.06 -8.04 6.90
CA LEU A 115 -8.35 -8.63 8.01
C LEU A 115 -6.93 -9.10 7.62
N GLY A 116 -5.98 -9.01 8.54
CA GLY A 116 -4.59 -9.40 8.33
C GLY A 116 -3.70 -8.33 7.71
N GLN A 117 -4.25 -7.32 7.03
CA GLN A 117 -3.43 -6.27 6.44
C GLN A 117 -2.95 -5.23 7.45
N GLY A 118 -3.73 -4.95 8.50
CA GLY A 118 -3.31 -4.01 9.55
C GLY A 118 -2.04 -4.44 10.27
N ILE A 119 -1.96 -5.68 10.74
CA ILE A 119 -0.72 -6.23 11.33
C ILE A 119 0.44 -6.20 10.33
N THR A 120 0.16 -6.45 9.06
CA THR A 120 1.19 -6.41 8.00
C THR A 120 1.67 -4.98 7.75
N ASN A 121 0.78 -3.98 7.76
CA ASN A 121 1.19 -2.57 7.71
C ASN A 121 2.03 -2.20 8.94
N ALA A 122 1.65 -2.67 10.13
CA ALA A 122 2.41 -2.45 11.37
C ALA A 122 3.84 -3.04 11.28
N VAL A 123 4.01 -4.20 10.65
CA VAL A 123 5.35 -4.76 10.35
C VAL A 123 6.14 -3.79 9.48
N GLY A 124 5.54 -3.23 8.44
CA GLY A 124 6.18 -2.22 7.58
C GLY A 124 6.57 -0.95 8.32
N MET A 125 5.71 -0.46 9.22
CA MET A 125 5.99 0.71 10.06
C MET A 125 7.18 0.44 11.01
N ALA A 126 7.21 -0.72 11.65
CA ALA A 126 8.32 -1.12 12.52
C ALA A 126 9.64 -1.32 11.76
N MET A 127 9.58 -1.80 10.52
CA MET A 127 10.76 -1.87 9.64
C MET A 127 11.29 -0.48 9.30
N ALA A 128 10.40 0.45 8.97
CA ALA A 128 10.76 1.83 8.65
C ALA A 128 11.39 2.54 9.86
N GLU A 129 10.81 2.37 11.05
CA GLU A 129 11.41 2.89 12.29
C GLU A 129 12.83 2.37 12.49
N LYS A 130 13.01 1.03 12.44
CA LYS A 130 14.30 0.40 12.68
C LYS A 130 15.37 0.83 11.64
N ALA A 131 14.96 1.01 10.38
CA ALA A 131 15.85 1.48 9.32
C ALA A 131 16.22 2.97 9.48
N LEU A 132 15.25 3.83 9.82
CA LEU A 132 15.53 5.25 10.11
C LEU A 132 16.46 5.39 11.32
N ALA A 133 16.19 4.65 12.39
CA ALA A 133 17.05 4.63 13.59
C ALA A 133 18.48 4.22 13.24
N ALA A 134 18.66 3.16 12.44
CA ALA A 134 19.97 2.71 12.00
C ALA A 134 20.74 3.76 11.16
N GLN A 135 20.03 4.56 10.37
CA GLN A 135 20.63 5.57 9.49
C GLN A 135 20.88 6.90 10.20
N PHE A 136 19.99 7.33 11.09
CA PHE A 136 20.01 8.68 11.66
C PHE A 136 20.45 8.76 13.11
N ASN A 137 20.17 7.76 13.95
CA ASN A 137 20.57 7.82 15.36
C ASN A 137 22.10 7.83 15.49
N LYS A 138 22.59 8.60 16.45
CA LYS A 138 23.99 8.72 16.82
C LYS A 138 24.14 8.57 18.33
N GLU A 139 25.32 8.21 18.78
CA GLU A 139 25.61 8.07 20.22
C GLU A 139 25.19 9.32 21.00
N GLY A 140 24.28 9.15 21.96
CA GLY A 140 23.70 10.24 22.75
C GLY A 140 22.61 11.05 22.03
N HIS A 141 22.21 10.65 20.83
CA HIS A 141 21.22 11.38 20.01
C HIS A 141 20.27 10.38 19.30
N ASP A 142 19.40 9.74 20.06
CA ASP A 142 18.38 8.83 19.53
C ASP A 142 17.13 9.63 19.15
N ILE A 143 17.09 10.10 17.89
CA ILE A 143 15.97 10.93 17.38
C ILE A 143 14.84 10.10 16.79
N VAL A 144 15.05 8.80 16.55
CA VAL A 144 14.05 7.83 16.11
C VAL A 144 13.98 6.71 17.13
N ASP A 145 12.91 6.69 17.94
CA ASP A 145 12.79 5.76 19.07
C ASP A 145 11.32 5.53 19.46
N HIS A 146 10.49 5.17 18.49
CA HIS A 146 9.07 4.94 18.72
C HIS A 146 8.66 3.50 18.48
N PHE A 147 7.59 3.09 19.14
CA PHE A 147 6.96 1.78 19.01
C PHE A 147 5.85 1.78 17.97
N THR A 148 5.56 0.60 17.45
CA THR A 148 4.35 0.32 16.69
C THR A 148 3.51 -0.68 17.49
N TYR A 149 2.31 -0.25 17.88
CA TYR A 149 1.34 -1.09 18.60
C TYR A 149 0.23 -1.51 17.64
N VAL A 150 -0.19 -2.76 17.73
CA VAL A 150 -1.28 -3.27 16.88
C VAL A 150 -2.24 -4.13 17.67
N PHE A 151 -3.55 -3.88 17.49
CA PHE A 151 -4.62 -4.73 18.00
C PHE A 151 -5.13 -5.62 16.88
N MET A 152 -5.33 -6.90 17.16
CA MET A 152 -5.83 -7.87 16.20
C MET A 152 -6.70 -8.94 16.88
N GLY A 153 -7.64 -9.49 16.15
CA GLY A 153 -8.50 -10.57 16.59
C GLY A 153 -8.17 -11.90 15.91
N ASP A 154 -8.94 -12.94 16.22
CA ASP A 154 -8.81 -14.29 15.64
C ASP A 154 -8.82 -14.27 14.12
N GLY A 155 -9.72 -13.52 13.50
CA GLY A 155 -9.82 -13.39 12.06
C GLY A 155 -8.55 -12.83 11.41
N CYS A 156 -7.86 -11.88 12.05
CA CYS A 156 -6.57 -11.38 11.55
C CYS A 156 -5.51 -12.50 11.52
N LEU A 157 -5.55 -13.40 12.49
CA LEU A 157 -4.60 -14.52 12.62
C LEU A 157 -4.95 -15.71 11.72
N MET A 158 -6.21 -15.84 11.30
CA MET A 158 -6.65 -16.84 10.33
C MET A 158 -6.19 -16.48 8.90
N GLU A 159 -6.05 -15.19 8.59
CA GLU A 159 -5.60 -14.74 7.28
C GLU A 159 -4.16 -15.18 6.98
N GLY A 160 -3.94 -15.76 5.79
CA GLY A 160 -2.63 -16.27 5.38
C GLY A 160 -1.53 -15.21 5.38
N ILE A 161 -1.86 -13.96 5.10
CA ILE A 161 -0.91 -12.84 5.11
C ILE A 161 -0.28 -12.62 6.51
N SER A 162 -0.97 -12.98 7.59
CA SER A 162 -0.42 -12.91 8.95
C SER A 162 0.80 -13.82 9.13
N HIS A 163 0.79 -15.00 8.49
CA HIS A 163 1.95 -15.89 8.45
C HIS A 163 3.12 -15.24 7.71
N GLU A 164 2.88 -14.67 6.54
CA GLU A 164 3.91 -14.02 5.75
C GLU A 164 4.58 -12.89 6.53
N ALA A 165 3.80 -11.99 7.10
CA ALA A 165 4.28 -10.80 7.78
C ALA A 165 4.92 -11.12 9.14
N CYS A 166 4.25 -11.91 9.99
CA CYS A 166 4.73 -12.18 11.35
C CYS A 166 5.96 -13.07 11.35
N SER A 167 6.07 -14.02 10.42
CA SER A 167 7.29 -14.81 10.21
C SER A 167 8.48 -13.92 9.84
N LEU A 168 8.29 -12.99 8.90
CA LEU A 168 9.34 -12.07 8.50
C LEU A 168 9.73 -11.11 9.63
N ALA A 169 8.75 -10.60 10.40
CA ALA A 169 9.00 -9.72 11.54
C ALA A 169 9.86 -10.38 12.61
N GLY A 170 9.63 -11.66 12.90
CA GLY A 170 10.46 -12.44 13.81
C GLY A 170 11.88 -12.64 13.26
N THR A 171 12.02 -13.00 11.99
CA THR A 171 13.31 -13.15 11.30
C THR A 171 14.14 -11.87 11.35
N LEU A 172 13.50 -10.71 11.17
CA LEU A 172 14.17 -9.41 11.18
C LEU A 172 14.33 -8.80 12.58
N GLY A 173 13.79 -9.44 13.61
CA GLY A 173 13.94 -8.99 15.00
C GLY A 173 13.38 -7.59 15.23
N LEU A 174 12.11 -7.35 14.86
CA LEU A 174 11.46 -6.04 14.97
C LEU A 174 11.00 -5.76 16.41
N GLY A 175 11.93 -5.50 17.33
CA GLY A 175 11.68 -5.41 18.77
C GLY A 175 10.75 -4.29 19.21
N LYS A 176 10.50 -3.28 18.37
CA LYS A 176 9.54 -2.20 18.67
C LYS A 176 8.14 -2.44 18.10
N LEU A 177 7.86 -3.66 17.62
CA LEU A 177 6.51 -4.11 17.23
C LEU A 177 5.89 -4.88 18.39
N ILE A 178 4.80 -4.35 18.94
CA ILE A 178 4.05 -4.97 20.05
C ILE A 178 2.61 -5.20 19.59
N ALA A 179 2.24 -6.47 19.47
CA ALA A 179 0.92 -6.90 19.02
C ALA A 179 0.10 -7.44 20.20
N PHE A 180 -1.17 -7.07 20.24
CA PHE A 180 -2.17 -7.59 21.17
C PHE A 180 -3.14 -8.47 20.42
N TRP A 181 -3.28 -9.71 20.84
CA TRP A 181 -4.29 -10.61 20.33
C TRP A 181 -5.52 -10.60 21.24
N ASP A 182 -6.64 -10.13 20.71
CA ASP A 182 -7.95 -10.24 21.34
C ASP A 182 -8.45 -11.69 21.28
N ASP A 183 -8.00 -12.48 22.26
CA ASP A 183 -8.29 -13.90 22.38
C ASP A 183 -9.63 -14.10 23.11
N ASN A 184 -10.71 -13.78 22.41
CA ASN A 184 -12.09 -13.92 22.92
C ASN A 184 -12.81 -15.17 22.42
N GLY A 185 -12.25 -15.91 21.45
CA GLY A 185 -12.79 -17.17 20.93
C GLY A 185 -14.08 -17.03 20.12
N ILE A 186 -14.43 -15.82 19.66
CA ILE A 186 -15.69 -15.55 18.93
C ILE A 186 -15.39 -14.86 17.59
N SER A 187 -15.98 -15.41 16.54
CA SER A 187 -16.11 -14.76 15.25
C SER A 187 -17.57 -14.51 14.90
N ILE A 188 -17.84 -13.98 13.70
CA ILE A 188 -19.22 -13.72 13.26
C ILE A 188 -20.04 -15.00 13.13
N ASP A 189 -19.39 -16.15 12.85
CA ASP A 189 -20.03 -17.46 12.75
C ASP A 189 -20.24 -18.15 14.11
N GLY A 190 -19.68 -17.57 15.20
CA GLY A 190 -19.79 -18.12 16.56
C GLY A 190 -18.45 -18.50 17.19
N HIS A 191 -18.46 -19.53 18.02
CA HIS A 191 -17.27 -20.04 18.69
C HIS A 191 -16.27 -20.67 17.71
N VAL A 192 -15.01 -20.22 17.75
CA VAL A 192 -14.00 -20.53 16.72
C VAL A 192 -13.41 -21.95 16.81
N GLU A 193 -13.65 -22.70 17.88
CA GLU A 193 -13.01 -24.01 18.13
C GLU A 193 -13.24 -25.02 16.99
N GLY A 194 -14.28 -24.84 16.18
CA GLY A 194 -14.58 -25.72 15.02
C GLY A 194 -13.74 -25.47 13.79
N TRP A 195 -13.07 -24.32 13.68
CA TRP A 195 -12.31 -23.93 12.48
C TRP A 195 -11.01 -23.13 12.77
N PHE A 196 -10.71 -22.81 14.03
CA PHE A 196 -9.49 -22.15 14.45
C PHE A 196 -9.02 -22.76 15.79
N SER A 197 -8.21 -23.80 15.70
CA SER A 197 -7.67 -24.54 16.84
C SER A 197 -6.14 -24.46 16.93
N ASP A 198 -5.53 -23.48 16.26
CA ASP A 198 -4.09 -23.24 16.29
C ASP A 198 -3.63 -22.93 17.71
N ASP A 199 -2.47 -23.47 18.10
CA ASP A 199 -1.74 -22.98 19.26
C ASP A 199 -1.01 -21.69 18.88
N THR A 200 -1.73 -20.57 18.89
CA THR A 200 -1.23 -19.26 18.48
C THR A 200 0.02 -18.84 19.25
N PRO A 201 0.12 -19.01 20.59
CA PRO A 201 1.35 -18.75 21.32
C PRO A 201 2.56 -19.49 20.72
N LYS A 202 2.46 -20.81 20.52
CA LYS A 202 3.56 -21.62 19.94
C LYS A 202 3.85 -21.25 18.49
N ARG A 203 2.83 -20.88 17.72
CA ARG A 203 3.02 -20.40 16.34
C ARG A 203 3.92 -19.17 16.31
N PHE A 204 3.69 -18.21 17.19
CA PHE A 204 4.50 -16.98 17.26
C PHE A 204 5.88 -17.23 17.89
N GLU A 205 5.98 -18.14 18.88
CA GLU A 205 7.29 -18.60 19.37
C GLU A 205 8.13 -19.22 18.24
N ALA A 206 7.51 -20.01 17.36
CA ALA A 206 8.18 -20.60 16.20
C ALA A 206 8.64 -19.54 15.17
N TYR A 207 7.98 -18.39 15.10
CA TYR A 207 8.43 -17.23 14.31
C TYR A 207 9.59 -16.47 14.96
N GLY A 208 9.97 -16.78 16.20
CA GLY A 208 11.00 -16.06 16.96
C GLY A 208 10.49 -14.83 17.70
N TRP A 209 9.20 -14.71 17.92
CA TRP A 209 8.60 -13.65 18.74
C TRP A 209 8.75 -13.95 20.23
N HIS A 210 8.82 -12.90 21.03
CA HIS A 210 8.51 -12.94 22.44
C HIS A 210 6.99 -13.08 22.60
N VAL A 211 6.54 -14.02 23.42
CA VAL A 211 5.10 -14.28 23.62
C VAL A 211 4.78 -14.17 25.10
N ILE A 212 3.79 -13.37 25.45
CA ILE A 212 3.24 -13.25 26.80
C ILE A 212 1.83 -13.88 26.78
N PRO A 213 1.70 -15.14 27.22
CA PRO A 213 0.44 -15.86 27.11
C PRO A 213 -0.53 -15.52 28.24
N ALA A 214 -1.83 -15.69 27.97
CA ALA A 214 -2.90 -15.73 28.95
C ALA A 214 -2.98 -14.52 29.90
N VAL A 215 -2.74 -13.31 29.38
CA VAL A 215 -2.95 -12.06 30.11
C VAL A 215 -4.45 -11.81 30.28
N ASP A 216 -4.91 -11.54 31.49
CA ASP A 216 -6.29 -11.09 31.71
C ASP A 216 -6.49 -9.71 31.08
N GLY A 217 -7.24 -9.65 29.97
CA GLY A 217 -7.52 -8.42 29.23
C GLY A 217 -8.46 -7.44 29.94
N HIS A 218 -8.94 -7.79 31.14
CA HIS A 218 -9.76 -6.95 31.99
C HIS A 218 -9.06 -6.54 33.32
N ASP A 219 -7.80 -6.96 33.51
CA ASP A 219 -6.94 -6.58 34.64
C ASP A 219 -5.88 -5.58 34.18
N SER A 220 -6.06 -4.31 34.56
CA SER A 220 -5.18 -3.21 34.17
C SER A 220 -3.73 -3.38 34.65
N GLU A 221 -3.51 -4.03 35.81
CA GLU A 221 -2.15 -4.26 36.33
C GLU A 221 -1.46 -5.38 35.52
N ALA A 222 -2.18 -6.45 35.18
CA ALA A 222 -1.65 -7.51 34.32
C ALA A 222 -1.31 -6.99 32.92
N ILE A 223 -2.17 -6.14 32.34
CA ILE A 223 -1.94 -5.51 31.03
C ILE A 223 -0.71 -4.60 31.10
N ASN A 224 -0.62 -3.75 32.13
CA ASN A 224 0.53 -2.84 32.32
C ASN A 224 1.85 -3.63 32.42
N ALA A 225 1.89 -4.67 33.24
CA ALA A 225 3.08 -5.51 33.41
C ALA A 225 3.48 -6.19 32.08
N ALA A 226 2.50 -6.65 31.28
CA ALA A 226 2.76 -7.25 29.98
C ALA A 226 3.36 -6.24 28.98
N ILE A 227 2.87 -5.00 28.96
CA ILE A 227 3.42 -3.96 28.09
C ILE A 227 4.86 -3.60 28.48
N GLU A 228 5.14 -3.46 29.78
CA GLU A 228 6.51 -3.18 30.25
C GLU A 228 7.47 -4.35 29.87
N ALA A 229 7.04 -5.59 30.03
CA ALA A 229 7.82 -6.73 29.63
C ALA A 229 8.06 -6.78 28.11
N ALA A 230 7.04 -6.45 27.32
CA ALA A 230 7.14 -6.36 25.87
C ALA A 230 8.15 -5.30 25.40
N LYS A 231 8.13 -4.12 26.03
CA LYS A 231 9.06 -3.03 25.70
C LYS A 231 10.51 -3.34 26.07
N ALA A 232 10.73 -4.24 27.02
CA ALA A 232 12.07 -4.63 27.45
C ALA A 232 12.68 -5.78 26.61
N ASP A 233 11.88 -6.51 25.82
CA ASP A 233 12.37 -7.61 24.98
C ASP A 233 12.83 -7.10 23.61
N PRO A 234 13.99 -7.51 23.09
CA PRO A 234 14.48 -7.05 21.79
C PRO A 234 13.78 -7.70 20.59
N ARG A 235 12.90 -8.66 20.82
CA ARG A 235 12.11 -9.34 19.78
C ARG A 235 10.75 -8.67 19.61
N PRO A 236 10.08 -8.82 18.45
CA PRO A 236 8.66 -8.46 18.37
C PRO A 236 7.86 -9.25 19.41
N THR A 237 6.87 -8.63 20.05
CA THR A 237 6.11 -9.26 21.13
C THR A 237 4.65 -9.46 20.74
N LEU A 238 4.12 -10.66 21.02
CA LEU A 238 2.70 -10.95 21.04
C LEU A 238 2.21 -11.04 22.49
N ILE A 239 1.29 -10.17 22.87
CA ILE A 239 0.56 -10.24 24.14
C ILE A 239 -0.80 -10.91 23.87
N CYS A 240 -0.99 -12.12 24.40
CA CYS A 240 -2.24 -12.87 24.25
C CYS A 240 -3.22 -12.44 25.35
N THR A 241 -4.17 -11.60 25.04
CA THR A 241 -5.11 -11.03 25.99
C THR A 241 -6.45 -11.79 25.98
N LYS A 242 -6.76 -12.48 27.07
CA LYS A 242 -8.07 -13.09 27.27
C LYS A 242 -9.10 -12.01 27.54
N THR A 243 -10.09 -11.90 26.67
CA THR A 243 -11.16 -10.92 26.79
C THR A 243 -12.54 -11.57 26.64
N ILE A 244 -13.55 -10.78 26.92
CA ILE A 244 -14.94 -11.15 26.70
C ILE A 244 -15.52 -10.17 25.67
N ILE A 245 -15.84 -10.66 24.47
CA ILE A 245 -16.51 -9.84 23.47
C ILE A 245 -17.82 -9.27 24.04
N GLY A 246 -18.09 -7.98 23.82
CA GLY A 246 -19.27 -7.32 24.36
C GLY A 246 -19.28 -7.21 25.87
N PHE A 247 -18.12 -7.13 26.53
CA PHE A 247 -17.95 -7.03 27.98
C PHE A 247 -18.89 -5.99 28.58
N GLY A 248 -19.64 -6.37 29.62
CA GLY A 248 -20.62 -5.55 30.31
C GLY A 248 -22.04 -5.69 29.76
N SER A 249 -22.26 -6.37 28.63
CA SER A 249 -23.60 -6.68 28.15
C SER A 249 -24.13 -7.92 28.84
N PRO A 250 -25.24 -7.84 29.65
CA PRO A 250 -25.70 -8.96 30.48
C PRO A 250 -26.19 -10.18 29.68
N ASN A 251 -26.75 -9.94 28.47
CA ASN A 251 -27.40 -10.99 27.70
C ASN A 251 -26.66 -11.33 26.40
N LYS A 252 -25.70 -10.51 25.96
CA LYS A 252 -25.03 -10.67 24.66
C LYS A 252 -23.52 -10.84 24.75
N SER A 253 -22.88 -10.56 25.90
CA SER A 253 -21.43 -10.75 26.07
C SER A 253 -21.04 -12.22 25.87
N GLY A 254 -19.85 -12.44 25.33
CA GLY A 254 -19.34 -13.79 25.05
C GLY A 254 -20.05 -14.52 23.91
N SER A 255 -20.86 -13.82 23.10
CA SER A 255 -21.57 -14.42 21.98
C SER A 255 -21.38 -13.63 20.68
N HIS A 256 -21.67 -14.27 19.55
CA HIS A 256 -21.63 -13.62 18.23
C HIS A 256 -22.72 -12.55 18.04
N ASP A 257 -23.78 -12.52 18.91
CA ASP A 257 -24.89 -11.55 18.82
C ASP A 257 -24.43 -10.09 18.99
N CYS A 258 -23.30 -9.86 19.66
CA CYS A 258 -22.70 -8.53 19.79
C CYS A 258 -21.52 -8.29 18.85
N HIS A 259 -21.16 -9.26 18.00
CA HIS A 259 -20.00 -9.12 17.10
C HIS A 259 -20.24 -8.04 16.04
N GLY A 260 -21.28 -8.16 15.23
CA GLY A 260 -21.54 -7.34 14.05
C GLY A 260 -22.91 -6.69 13.96
N ALA A 261 -23.59 -6.51 15.10
CA ALA A 261 -24.91 -5.89 15.16
C ALA A 261 -25.06 -4.96 16.36
N PRO A 262 -25.92 -3.94 16.28
CA PRO A 262 -26.28 -3.11 17.43
C PRO A 262 -26.82 -3.95 18.58
N LEU A 263 -26.52 -3.56 19.81
CA LEU A 263 -27.02 -4.28 21.01
C LEU A 263 -28.54 -4.18 21.15
N GLY A 264 -29.14 -3.08 20.71
CA GLY A 264 -30.54 -2.74 20.94
C GLY A 264 -30.70 -1.88 22.19
N ALA A 265 -31.75 -1.05 22.21
CA ALA A 265 -31.96 -0.02 23.25
C ALA A 265 -32.09 -0.64 24.65
N GLU A 266 -32.81 -1.76 24.78
CA GLU A 266 -33.01 -2.46 26.05
C GLU A 266 -31.69 -3.03 26.59
N GLU A 267 -30.90 -3.68 25.72
CA GLU A 267 -29.58 -4.23 26.08
C GLU A 267 -28.59 -3.14 26.45
N ILE A 268 -28.59 -2.01 25.74
CA ILE A 268 -27.75 -0.84 26.09
C ILE A 268 -28.09 -0.29 27.46
N ALA A 269 -29.38 -0.18 27.81
CA ALA A 269 -29.80 0.26 29.12
C ALA A 269 -29.35 -0.72 30.22
N ALA A 270 -29.45 -2.02 29.97
CA ALA A 270 -28.98 -3.06 30.88
C ALA A 270 -27.46 -3.04 31.00
N THR A 271 -26.74 -2.83 29.91
CA THR A 271 -25.28 -2.70 29.88
C THR A 271 -24.79 -1.50 30.68
N ARG A 272 -25.43 -0.33 30.54
CA ARG A 272 -25.10 0.84 31.36
C ARG A 272 -25.24 0.55 32.84
N LYS A 273 -26.32 -0.11 33.23
CA LYS A 273 -26.53 -0.50 34.63
C LYS A 273 -25.45 -1.46 35.14
N GLU A 274 -25.11 -2.47 34.35
CA GLU A 274 -24.09 -3.46 34.69
C GLU A 274 -22.68 -2.80 34.86
N LEU A 275 -22.35 -1.86 33.97
CA LEU A 275 -21.09 -1.12 33.99
C LEU A 275 -21.05 -0.01 35.05
N GLY A 276 -22.18 0.30 35.72
CA GLY A 276 -22.29 1.46 36.61
C GLY A 276 -22.12 2.80 35.90
N TRP A 277 -22.51 2.86 34.61
CA TRP A 277 -22.42 4.08 33.78
C TRP A 277 -23.76 4.81 33.75
N GLU A 278 -23.90 5.83 34.58
CA GLU A 278 -25.18 6.54 34.81
C GLU A 278 -25.48 7.64 33.79
N HIS A 279 -24.59 7.85 32.80
CA HIS A 279 -24.73 8.93 31.80
C HIS A 279 -25.53 8.47 30.58
N GLY A 280 -26.17 9.42 29.92
CA GLY A 280 -26.92 9.20 28.71
C GLY A 280 -26.05 8.91 27.48
N PRO A 281 -26.71 8.66 26.31
CA PRO A 281 -25.98 8.43 25.07
C PRO A 281 -25.07 9.62 24.69
N PHE A 282 -23.81 9.35 24.40
CA PHE A 282 -22.76 10.33 24.07
C PHE A 282 -22.49 11.38 25.16
N GLU A 283 -22.93 11.13 26.37
CA GLU A 283 -22.62 11.98 27.52
C GLU A 283 -21.38 11.47 28.25
N ILE A 284 -20.31 12.24 28.22
CA ILE A 284 -19.05 11.95 28.91
C ILE A 284 -18.79 13.05 29.95
N PRO A 285 -18.58 12.70 31.24
CA PRO A 285 -18.26 13.66 32.28
C PRO A 285 -16.97 14.43 32.00
N GLN A 286 -16.91 15.69 32.42
CA GLN A 286 -15.72 16.54 32.24
C GLN A 286 -14.47 15.97 32.93
N GLU A 287 -14.65 15.33 34.07
CA GLU A 287 -13.58 14.67 34.80
C GLU A 287 -13.01 13.48 34.05
N VAL A 288 -13.83 12.77 33.24
CA VAL A 288 -13.37 11.70 32.35
C VAL A 288 -12.54 12.28 31.19
N TYR A 289 -13.00 13.37 30.58
CA TYR A 289 -12.21 14.08 29.57
C TYR A 289 -10.88 14.57 30.12
N ALA A 290 -10.87 15.12 31.36
CA ALA A 290 -9.65 15.58 31.98
C ALA A 290 -8.62 14.46 32.20
N GLU A 291 -9.08 13.28 32.60
CA GLU A 291 -8.22 12.09 32.77
C GLU A 291 -7.73 11.50 31.45
N TRP A 292 -8.54 11.57 30.39
CA TRP A 292 -8.20 11.03 29.08
C TRP A 292 -7.33 11.96 28.23
N SER A 293 -7.43 13.28 28.43
CA SER A 293 -6.76 14.26 27.59
C SER A 293 -5.24 14.07 27.55
N ALA A 294 -4.72 13.78 26.38
CA ALA A 294 -3.29 13.67 26.14
C ALA A 294 -2.66 14.96 25.58
N LYS A 295 -3.41 16.08 25.52
CA LYS A 295 -2.92 17.33 24.91
C LYS A 295 -1.71 17.90 25.60
N GLU A 296 -1.75 18.03 26.91
CA GLU A 296 -0.64 18.60 27.69
C GLU A 296 0.56 17.64 27.74
N THR A 297 0.28 16.37 28.05
CA THR A 297 1.33 15.35 28.14
C THR A 297 1.98 15.09 26.79
N GLY A 298 1.19 15.04 25.70
CA GLY A 298 1.69 14.88 24.35
C GLY A 298 2.54 16.07 23.89
N ALA A 299 2.07 17.29 24.13
CA ALA A 299 2.85 18.50 23.84
C ALA A 299 4.18 18.54 24.61
N ALA A 300 4.19 18.11 25.89
CA ALA A 300 5.43 18.03 26.68
C ALA A 300 6.41 16.96 26.12
N LYS A 301 5.90 15.78 25.70
CA LYS A 301 6.73 14.74 25.08
C LYS A 301 7.35 15.21 23.76
N GLU A 302 6.57 15.85 22.91
CA GLU A 302 7.06 16.41 21.65
C GLU A 302 8.06 17.56 21.90
N ALA A 303 7.82 18.44 22.89
CA ALA A 303 8.76 19.48 23.24
C ALA A 303 10.12 18.92 23.69
N ALA A 304 10.12 17.87 24.49
CA ALA A 304 11.34 17.15 24.88
C ALA A 304 12.06 16.52 23.69
N TRP A 305 11.31 15.96 22.74
CA TRP A 305 11.89 15.46 21.48
C TRP A 305 12.46 16.60 20.62
N ASN A 306 11.79 17.73 20.54
CA ASN A 306 12.28 18.91 19.80
C ASN A 306 13.60 19.43 20.38
N GLU A 307 13.77 19.43 21.72
CA GLU A 307 15.05 19.77 22.37
C GLU A 307 16.15 18.78 21.99
N LYS A 308 15.85 17.47 22.01
CA LYS A 308 16.76 16.41 21.57
C LYS A 308 17.14 16.60 20.10
N PHE A 309 16.18 16.88 19.25
CA PHE A 309 16.40 17.11 17.82
C PHE A 309 17.23 18.38 17.56
N ALA A 310 17.02 19.46 18.30
CA ALA A 310 17.83 20.68 18.18
C ALA A 310 19.32 20.42 18.55
N ALA A 311 19.57 19.60 19.58
CA ALA A 311 20.92 19.17 19.93
C ALA A 311 21.55 18.29 18.83
N TYR A 312 20.76 17.39 18.24
CA TYR A 312 21.19 16.59 17.08
C TYR A 312 21.52 17.46 15.87
N GLU A 313 20.68 18.45 15.53
CA GLU A 313 20.88 19.37 14.42
C GLU A 313 22.16 20.22 14.60
N ALA A 314 22.44 20.64 15.84
CA ALA A 314 23.68 21.36 16.15
C ALA A 314 24.93 20.47 15.97
N ALA A 315 24.85 19.17 16.28
CA ALA A 315 25.94 18.22 16.17
C ALA A 315 26.10 17.64 14.75
N TYR A 316 24.99 17.41 14.05
CA TYR A 316 24.92 16.73 12.75
C TYR A 316 24.00 17.48 11.76
N PRO A 317 24.30 18.71 11.34
CA PRO A 317 23.39 19.56 10.57
C PRO A 317 22.98 18.96 9.23
N GLU A 318 23.88 18.27 8.53
CA GLU A 318 23.58 17.64 7.25
C GLU A 318 22.60 16.44 7.40
N LEU A 319 22.82 15.61 8.41
CA LEU A 319 21.91 14.50 8.71
C LEU A 319 20.53 14.99 9.20
N ALA A 320 20.49 16.06 9.96
CA ALA A 320 19.25 16.68 10.40
C ALA A 320 18.45 17.25 9.23
N ALA A 321 19.11 17.91 8.30
CA ALA A 321 18.48 18.41 7.07
C ALA A 321 17.94 17.27 6.21
N GLU A 322 18.72 16.20 6.05
CA GLU A 322 18.30 15.00 5.31
C GLU A 322 17.13 14.29 5.99
N PHE A 323 17.15 14.14 7.31
CA PHE A 323 16.03 13.59 8.06
C PHE A 323 14.74 14.38 7.82
N LYS A 324 14.79 15.72 7.98
CA LYS A 324 13.65 16.59 7.72
C LYS A 324 13.12 16.44 6.29
N ARG A 325 14.00 16.47 5.29
CA ARG A 325 13.65 16.28 3.88
C ARG A 325 12.88 14.97 3.68
N ARG A 326 13.40 13.89 4.24
CA ARG A 326 12.83 12.54 4.05
C ARG A 326 11.49 12.36 4.76
N VAL A 327 11.37 12.80 6.00
CA VAL A 327 10.10 12.69 6.73
C VAL A 327 9.01 13.61 6.17
N ASN A 328 9.40 14.72 5.52
CA ASN A 328 8.47 15.57 4.77
C ASN A 328 8.12 15.00 3.38
N GLY A 329 8.74 13.91 2.96
CA GLY A 329 8.55 13.32 1.63
C GLY A 329 9.05 14.19 0.47
N GLU A 330 9.98 15.10 0.73
CA GLU A 330 10.56 15.98 -0.28
C GLU A 330 11.66 15.26 -1.07
N LEU A 331 11.73 15.52 -2.38
CA LEU A 331 12.82 15.04 -3.22
C LEU A 331 14.08 15.93 -3.10
N PRO A 332 15.27 15.41 -3.40
CA PRO A 332 16.49 16.24 -3.42
C PRO A 332 16.34 17.44 -4.38
N ALA A 333 16.94 18.57 -4.03
CA ALA A 333 16.80 19.81 -4.80
C ALA A 333 17.25 19.67 -6.27
N GLU A 334 18.24 18.82 -6.52
CA GLU A 334 18.76 18.53 -7.86
C GLU A 334 17.98 17.45 -8.64
N TRP A 335 16.94 16.88 -8.06
CA TRP A 335 16.21 15.74 -8.64
C TRP A 335 15.72 15.99 -10.06
N GLU A 336 14.99 17.08 -10.29
CA GLU A 336 14.38 17.36 -11.61
C GLU A 336 15.42 17.53 -12.72
N GLU A 337 16.51 18.27 -12.43
CA GLU A 337 17.60 18.50 -13.38
C GLU A 337 18.33 17.19 -13.72
N LYS A 338 18.71 16.42 -12.68
CA LYS A 338 19.43 15.16 -12.83
C LYS A 338 18.60 14.10 -13.54
N ALA A 339 17.33 13.94 -13.14
CA ALA A 339 16.45 12.96 -13.77
C ALA A 339 16.20 13.29 -15.26
N SER A 340 15.97 14.55 -15.58
CA SER A 340 15.81 15.00 -16.97
C SER A 340 17.06 14.79 -17.82
N GLN A 341 18.24 15.05 -17.25
CA GLN A 341 19.52 14.79 -17.91
C GLN A 341 19.71 13.28 -18.21
N ILE A 342 19.45 12.41 -17.23
CA ILE A 342 19.54 10.96 -17.40
C ILE A 342 18.63 10.48 -18.55
N ILE A 343 17.39 10.95 -18.60
CA ILE A 343 16.44 10.59 -19.66
C ILE A 343 16.94 11.04 -21.04
N ALA A 344 17.47 12.26 -21.15
CA ALA A 344 18.04 12.78 -22.39
C ALA A 344 19.25 11.97 -22.86
N GLU A 345 20.12 11.58 -21.95
CA GLU A 345 21.27 10.72 -22.23
C GLU A 345 20.87 9.33 -22.74
N LEU A 346 19.82 8.73 -22.16
CA LEU A 346 19.28 7.44 -22.62
C LEU A 346 18.71 7.55 -24.04
N GLN A 347 18.03 8.64 -24.39
CA GLN A 347 17.53 8.85 -25.75
C GLN A 347 18.69 9.06 -26.75
N ALA A 348 19.77 9.71 -26.35
CA ALA A 348 20.94 9.94 -27.18
C ALA A 348 21.81 8.67 -27.38
N ASN A 349 21.71 7.71 -26.47
CA ASN A 349 22.50 6.46 -26.50
C ASN A 349 21.58 5.24 -26.60
N PRO A 350 21.04 4.93 -27.78
CA PRO A 350 20.05 3.87 -27.96
C PRO A 350 20.62 2.48 -27.61
N ALA A 351 19.78 1.68 -26.93
CA ALA A 351 20.08 0.31 -26.57
C ALA A 351 18.87 -0.61 -26.79
N ASN A 352 19.13 -1.80 -27.35
CA ASN A 352 18.11 -2.83 -27.53
C ASN A 352 18.23 -3.82 -26.36
N ILE A 353 17.50 -3.56 -25.31
CA ILE A 353 17.50 -4.34 -24.06
C ILE A 353 16.09 -4.64 -23.59
N ALA A 354 15.96 -5.69 -22.77
CA ALA A 354 14.71 -5.96 -22.08
C ALA A 354 14.30 -4.79 -21.19
N SER A 355 13.02 -4.45 -21.14
CA SER A 355 12.60 -3.31 -20.31
C SER A 355 12.81 -3.57 -18.81
N ARG A 356 12.82 -4.83 -18.34
CA ARG A 356 13.29 -5.15 -16.97
C ARG A 356 14.76 -4.75 -16.74
N LYS A 357 15.63 -4.85 -17.75
CA LYS A 357 17.03 -4.39 -17.67
C LYS A 357 17.10 -2.86 -17.71
N ALA A 358 16.24 -2.24 -18.53
CA ALA A 358 16.08 -0.79 -18.53
C ALA A 358 15.62 -0.26 -17.16
N SER A 359 14.72 -0.98 -16.49
CA SER A 359 14.31 -0.71 -15.11
C SER A 359 15.49 -0.79 -14.13
N GLN A 360 16.34 -1.82 -14.23
CA GLN A 360 17.56 -1.90 -13.40
C GLN A 360 18.50 -0.74 -13.66
N ASN A 361 18.68 -0.34 -14.91
CA ASN A 361 19.52 0.81 -15.27
C ASN A 361 18.93 2.12 -14.71
N ALA A 362 17.62 2.26 -14.68
CA ALA A 362 16.95 3.40 -14.03
C ALA A 362 17.15 3.38 -12.50
N LEU A 363 17.07 2.22 -11.86
CA LEU A 363 17.41 2.07 -10.44
C LEU A 363 18.86 2.43 -10.15
N GLU A 364 19.81 2.04 -11.01
CA GLU A 364 21.22 2.41 -10.91
C GLU A 364 21.41 3.93 -10.94
N ALA A 365 20.71 4.60 -11.85
CA ALA A 365 20.85 6.04 -12.05
C ALA A 365 20.10 6.85 -10.97
N PHE A 366 18.86 6.52 -10.68
CA PHE A 366 18.01 7.26 -9.75
C PHE A 366 18.28 6.88 -8.29
N GLY A 367 18.58 5.62 -8.02
CA GLY A 367 18.88 5.15 -6.66
C GLY A 367 20.09 5.85 -6.05
N ALA A 368 21.08 6.18 -6.87
CA ALA A 368 22.25 6.96 -6.43
C ALA A 368 21.87 8.39 -5.94
N LEU A 369 20.73 8.92 -6.36
CA LEU A 369 20.21 10.23 -5.96
C LEU A 369 19.26 10.16 -4.75
N LEU A 370 18.75 8.98 -4.43
CA LEU A 370 17.63 8.78 -3.51
C LEU A 370 17.96 7.80 -2.39
N PRO A 371 18.64 8.24 -1.31
CA PRO A 371 18.96 7.38 -0.17
C PRO A 371 17.73 6.84 0.55
N GLU A 372 16.56 7.42 0.31
CA GLU A 372 15.26 6.96 0.83
C GLU A 372 14.65 5.78 0.06
N PHE A 373 15.23 5.31 -1.04
CA PHE A 373 14.75 4.11 -1.71
C PHE A 373 14.86 2.89 -0.80
N MET A 374 13.74 2.18 -0.65
CA MET A 374 13.64 0.92 0.08
C MET A 374 13.10 -0.14 -0.88
N GLY A 375 13.99 -0.90 -1.52
CA GLY A 375 13.63 -1.87 -2.53
C GLY A 375 13.43 -3.28 -2.00
N GLY A 376 12.90 -4.15 -2.85
CA GLY A 376 12.79 -5.58 -2.55
C GLY A 376 12.17 -6.39 -3.68
N SER A 377 12.12 -7.70 -3.46
CA SER A 377 11.48 -8.65 -4.36
C SER A 377 10.94 -9.85 -3.59
N ALA A 378 9.86 -10.43 -4.09
CA ALA A 378 9.29 -11.67 -3.56
C ALA A 378 10.05 -12.89 -4.12
N ASP A 379 11.30 -13.06 -3.67
CA ASP A 379 12.23 -14.15 -4.04
C ASP A 379 12.58 -14.23 -5.54
N LEU A 380 12.48 -13.12 -6.26
CA LEU A 380 12.71 -13.04 -7.70
C LEU A 380 13.75 -11.96 -8.09
N ALA A 381 14.59 -11.51 -7.17
CA ALA A 381 15.53 -10.41 -7.41
C ALA A 381 16.40 -10.60 -8.66
N PRO A 382 16.97 -11.79 -8.97
CA PRO A 382 17.74 -12.00 -10.19
C PRO A 382 16.89 -11.96 -11.47
N SER A 383 15.62 -12.31 -11.38
CA SER A 383 14.69 -12.31 -12.52
C SER A 383 14.02 -10.96 -12.74
N ASN A 384 13.63 -10.28 -11.66
CA ASN A 384 13.05 -8.93 -11.71
C ASN A 384 14.09 -7.84 -11.97
N LEU A 385 15.38 -8.11 -11.72
CA LEU A 385 16.50 -7.17 -11.85
C LEU A 385 16.29 -5.91 -10.97
N THR A 386 15.97 -6.13 -9.70
CA THR A 386 15.63 -5.04 -8.75
C THR A 386 16.77 -4.69 -7.81
N MET A 387 17.85 -5.44 -7.82
CA MET A 387 19.11 -5.06 -7.16
C MET A 387 19.96 -4.21 -8.12
N TRP A 388 20.59 -3.21 -7.57
CA TRP A 388 21.51 -2.31 -8.25
C TRP A 388 22.80 -2.14 -7.42
N SER A 389 23.83 -1.46 -7.91
CA SER A 389 25.15 -1.41 -7.26
C SER A 389 25.13 -0.84 -5.84
N GLY A 390 24.18 0.05 -5.54
CA GLY A 390 23.97 0.60 -4.20
C GLY A 390 23.05 -0.20 -3.30
N SER A 391 22.53 -1.36 -3.75
CA SER A 391 21.69 -2.20 -2.92
C SER A 391 22.47 -2.85 -1.79
N LYS A 392 21.97 -2.68 -0.56
CA LYS A 392 22.47 -3.32 0.65
C LYS A 392 21.31 -3.99 1.38
N SER A 393 21.41 -5.29 1.65
CA SER A 393 20.37 -6.05 2.34
C SER A 393 20.10 -5.51 3.74
N LEU A 394 18.82 -5.49 4.14
CA LEU A 394 18.43 -5.35 5.54
C LEU A 394 18.55 -6.73 6.21
N GLU A 395 19.21 -6.75 7.35
CA GLU A 395 19.40 -7.96 8.17
C GLU A 395 19.02 -7.66 9.63
N ALA A 396 18.67 -8.66 10.39
CA ALA A 396 18.22 -8.52 11.79
C ALA A 396 19.16 -7.68 12.66
N ASN A 397 20.46 -7.79 12.43
CA ASN A 397 21.54 -7.09 13.15
C ASN A 397 22.13 -5.89 12.39
N ASP A 398 21.68 -5.61 11.16
CA ASP A 398 22.11 -4.46 10.37
C ASP A 398 20.96 -3.91 9.49
N PHE A 399 20.26 -2.93 10.02
CA PHE A 399 19.16 -2.22 9.32
C PHE A 399 19.61 -0.95 8.58
N SER A 400 20.92 -0.75 8.40
CA SER A 400 21.44 0.40 7.62
C SER A 400 21.32 0.22 6.10
N GLY A 401 20.78 -0.91 5.64
CA GLY A 401 20.56 -1.22 4.24
C GLY A 401 19.31 -0.53 3.63
N ASN A 402 19.05 -0.89 2.37
CA ASN A 402 17.97 -0.34 1.57
C ASN A 402 17.27 -1.41 0.69
N TYR A 403 17.51 -2.69 0.95
CA TYR A 403 16.94 -3.79 0.18
C TYR A 403 16.40 -4.89 1.09
N ILE A 404 15.13 -5.25 0.89
CA ILE A 404 14.39 -6.24 1.68
C ILE A 404 14.24 -7.53 0.86
N HIS A 405 14.71 -8.63 1.41
CA HIS A 405 14.43 -9.97 0.90
C HIS A 405 13.11 -10.46 1.47
N TYR A 406 12.02 -10.23 0.75
CA TYR A 406 10.68 -10.61 1.22
C TYR A 406 10.44 -12.12 1.25
N GLY A 407 11.20 -12.89 0.46
CA GLY A 407 10.89 -14.29 0.20
C GLY A 407 9.61 -14.42 -0.65
N VAL A 408 9.07 -15.61 -0.80
CA VAL A 408 7.84 -15.86 -1.57
C VAL A 408 6.61 -15.37 -0.76
N ARG A 409 6.41 -14.06 -0.73
CA ARG A 409 5.38 -13.37 0.07
C ARG A 409 4.85 -12.13 -0.66
N GLU A 410 4.22 -12.30 -1.81
CA GLU A 410 3.75 -11.19 -2.65
C GLU A 410 2.73 -10.31 -1.92
N PHE A 411 1.80 -10.92 -1.19
CA PHE A 411 0.78 -10.20 -0.43
C PHE A 411 1.41 -9.47 0.77
N GLY A 412 2.22 -10.18 1.55
CA GLY A 412 2.98 -9.60 2.66
C GLY A 412 3.87 -8.46 2.21
N MET A 413 4.64 -8.64 1.13
CA MET A 413 5.50 -7.60 0.53
C MET A 413 4.73 -6.32 0.25
N THR A 414 3.62 -6.44 -0.48
CA THR A 414 2.84 -5.26 -0.91
C THR A 414 2.22 -4.54 0.29
N ALA A 415 1.69 -5.26 1.28
CA ALA A 415 1.12 -4.66 2.48
C ALA A 415 2.18 -4.12 3.45
N ILE A 416 3.37 -4.73 3.53
CA ILE A 416 4.53 -4.18 4.27
C ILE A 416 4.96 -2.86 3.62
N MET A 417 5.04 -2.80 2.29
CA MET A 417 5.34 -1.57 1.56
C MET A 417 4.31 -0.48 1.84
N ASN A 418 3.02 -0.82 1.96
CA ASN A 418 1.99 0.13 2.39
C ASN A 418 2.33 0.70 3.78
N GLY A 419 2.75 -0.14 4.72
CA GLY A 419 3.17 0.29 6.06
C GLY A 419 4.40 1.20 6.04
N ILE A 420 5.40 0.88 5.21
CA ILE A 420 6.60 1.71 5.04
C ILE A 420 6.24 3.09 4.47
N ALA A 421 5.39 3.12 3.45
CA ALA A 421 4.94 4.37 2.83
C ALA A 421 4.15 5.25 3.82
N LEU A 422 3.25 4.64 4.61
CA LEU A 422 2.45 5.34 5.63
C LEU A 422 3.30 5.87 6.78
N HIS A 423 4.34 5.15 7.15
CA HIS A 423 5.29 5.61 8.18
C HIS A 423 6.04 6.87 7.72
N GLY A 424 6.41 6.94 6.46
CA GLY A 424 7.21 8.00 5.89
C GLY A 424 8.72 7.78 6.05
N GLY A 425 9.51 8.66 5.41
CA GLY A 425 10.97 8.61 5.41
C GLY A 425 11.58 7.70 4.35
N PHE A 426 10.79 6.89 3.67
CA PHE A 426 11.21 5.99 2.58
C PHE A 426 10.25 6.01 1.40
N VAL A 427 10.78 5.69 0.23
CA VAL A 427 10.02 5.40 -0.99
C VAL A 427 10.15 3.89 -1.26
N PRO A 428 9.13 3.09 -0.93
CA PRO A 428 9.20 1.64 -1.13
C PRO A 428 8.97 1.26 -2.58
N TYR A 429 9.75 0.30 -3.08
CA TYR A 429 9.45 -0.45 -4.30
C TYR A 429 9.62 -1.94 -4.07
N GLY A 430 8.75 -2.74 -4.68
CA GLY A 430 8.80 -4.19 -4.55
C GLY A 430 8.40 -4.89 -5.83
N ALA A 431 9.00 -6.05 -6.06
CA ALA A 431 8.89 -6.73 -7.34
C ALA A 431 8.43 -8.18 -7.23
N THR A 432 7.70 -8.58 -8.26
CA THR A 432 7.37 -9.96 -8.57
C THR A 432 7.09 -10.08 -10.08
N PHE A 433 6.76 -11.25 -10.59
CA PHE A 433 6.20 -11.39 -11.94
C PHE A 433 4.80 -10.79 -12.00
N LEU A 434 4.43 -10.23 -13.15
CA LEU A 434 3.11 -9.59 -13.29
C LEU A 434 1.97 -10.56 -12.95
N MET A 435 2.07 -11.83 -13.34
CA MET A 435 1.04 -12.82 -13.00
C MET A 435 0.83 -12.94 -11.49
N PHE A 436 1.89 -12.84 -10.70
CA PHE A 436 1.82 -13.04 -9.24
C PHE A 436 1.32 -11.81 -8.47
N MET A 437 1.01 -10.71 -9.18
CA MET A 437 0.24 -9.63 -8.56
C MET A 437 -1.12 -10.10 -8.01
N GLU A 438 -1.64 -11.22 -8.56
CA GLU A 438 -2.91 -11.80 -8.10
C GLU A 438 -2.87 -12.17 -6.62
N TYR A 439 -1.73 -12.65 -6.11
CA TYR A 439 -1.56 -12.90 -4.68
C TYR A 439 -1.61 -11.61 -3.86
N ALA A 440 -1.13 -10.50 -4.41
CA ALA A 440 -1.04 -9.20 -3.75
C ALA A 440 -2.24 -8.28 -4.02
N ARG A 441 -3.21 -8.72 -4.80
CA ARG A 441 -4.29 -7.90 -5.38
C ARG A 441 -4.98 -7.00 -4.37
N ASN A 442 -5.30 -7.51 -3.18
CA ASN A 442 -6.01 -6.74 -2.18
C ASN A 442 -5.12 -5.66 -1.53
N ALA A 443 -3.85 -5.96 -1.23
CA ALA A 443 -2.93 -4.96 -0.68
C ALA A 443 -2.63 -3.83 -1.67
N MET A 444 -2.52 -4.15 -2.95
CA MET A 444 -2.37 -3.17 -4.01
C MET A 444 -3.61 -2.27 -4.13
N ARG A 445 -4.82 -2.87 -4.06
CA ARG A 445 -6.08 -2.13 -4.00
C ARG A 445 -6.14 -1.19 -2.79
N MET A 446 -5.64 -1.64 -1.62
CA MET A 446 -5.56 -0.81 -0.43
C MET A 446 -4.61 0.38 -0.60
N ALA A 447 -3.48 0.21 -1.26
CA ALA A 447 -2.59 1.33 -1.60
C ALA A 447 -3.31 2.38 -2.47
N ALA A 448 -4.09 1.93 -3.45
CA ALA A 448 -4.88 2.81 -4.32
C ALA A 448 -6.03 3.51 -3.58
N LEU A 449 -6.70 2.81 -2.66
CA LEU A 449 -7.74 3.37 -1.81
C LEU A 449 -7.19 4.44 -0.86
N MET A 450 -6.05 4.18 -0.23
CA MET A 450 -5.37 5.12 0.68
C MET A 450 -4.64 6.26 -0.06
N LYS A 451 -4.49 6.16 -1.38
CA LYS A 451 -3.76 7.14 -2.21
C LYS A 451 -2.32 7.35 -1.74
N ILE A 452 -1.60 6.27 -1.49
CA ILE A 452 -0.23 6.30 -0.99
C ILE A 452 0.77 5.91 -2.07
N GLN A 453 1.98 6.43 -1.93
CA GLN A 453 3.09 6.08 -2.81
C GLN A 453 3.58 4.66 -2.51
N ASN A 454 3.36 3.76 -3.45
CA ASN A 454 3.82 2.38 -3.41
C ASN A 454 4.19 1.97 -4.84
N ILE A 455 5.46 1.67 -5.10
CA ILE A 455 5.94 1.36 -6.45
C ILE A 455 6.01 -0.15 -6.63
N GLN A 456 5.14 -0.68 -7.47
CA GLN A 456 5.11 -2.09 -7.83
C GLN A 456 5.92 -2.29 -9.12
N VAL A 457 6.92 -3.17 -9.08
CA VAL A 457 7.73 -3.56 -10.23
C VAL A 457 7.31 -4.95 -10.68
N TYR A 458 6.60 -5.03 -11.79
CA TYR A 458 6.10 -6.28 -12.34
C TYR A 458 6.82 -6.62 -13.64
N THR A 459 7.55 -7.73 -13.66
CA THR A 459 8.26 -8.20 -14.85
C THR A 459 7.57 -9.40 -15.48
N HIS A 460 8.06 -9.84 -16.64
CA HIS A 460 7.49 -10.98 -17.37
C HIS A 460 6.03 -10.68 -17.77
N ASP A 461 5.89 -9.61 -18.53
CA ASP A 461 4.65 -8.85 -18.77
C ASP A 461 3.63 -9.51 -19.70
N SER A 462 4.01 -10.58 -20.42
CA SER A 462 3.15 -11.20 -21.44
C SER A 462 3.58 -12.64 -21.78
N ILE A 463 2.95 -13.22 -22.80
CA ILE A 463 3.40 -14.48 -23.44
C ILE A 463 4.87 -14.42 -23.87
N GLY A 464 5.44 -13.22 -24.03
CA GLY A 464 6.85 -13.01 -24.34
C GLY A 464 7.84 -13.52 -23.30
N LEU A 465 7.39 -13.94 -22.12
CA LEU A 465 8.25 -14.62 -21.15
C LEU A 465 8.63 -16.05 -21.61
N GLY A 466 7.79 -16.68 -22.44
CA GLY A 466 8.15 -17.92 -23.13
C GLY A 466 7.74 -19.20 -22.40
N GLU A 467 8.68 -20.09 -22.21
CA GLU A 467 8.51 -21.53 -21.95
C GLU A 467 7.87 -21.85 -20.60
N ASP A 468 7.88 -20.94 -19.61
CA ASP A 468 7.21 -21.13 -18.31
C ASP A 468 5.70 -21.35 -18.46
N GLY A 469 5.13 -20.91 -19.57
CA GLY A 469 3.77 -21.24 -19.96
C GLY A 469 2.67 -20.47 -19.23
N PRO A 470 1.41 -20.94 -19.38
CA PRO A 470 0.22 -20.17 -18.98
C PRO A 470 0.11 -19.87 -17.50
N THR A 471 0.76 -20.63 -16.62
CA THR A 471 0.77 -20.35 -15.17
C THR A 471 1.56 -19.10 -14.80
N HIS A 472 2.42 -18.62 -15.69
CA HIS A 472 3.30 -17.47 -15.50
C HIS A 472 3.02 -16.33 -16.49
N GLN A 473 2.32 -16.62 -17.58
CA GLN A 473 2.00 -15.65 -18.63
C GLN A 473 0.75 -14.85 -18.26
N PRO A 474 0.87 -13.53 -17.96
CA PRO A 474 -0.28 -12.69 -17.70
C PRO A 474 -1.08 -12.44 -18.99
N VAL A 475 -2.38 -12.36 -18.86
CA VAL A 475 -3.34 -12.02 -19.93
C VAL A 475 -4.25 -10.89 -19.46
N GLU A 476 -5.03 -11.13 -18.39
CA GLU A 476 -6.01 -10.17 -17.84
C GLU A 476 -5.42 -9.18 -16.81
N GLN A 477 -4.19 -9.40 -16.35
CA GLN A 477 -3.60 -8.62 -15.25
C GLN A 477 -3.42 -7.15 -15.59
N MET A 478 -3.00 -6.83 -16.83
CA MET A 478 -2.89 -5.44 -17.28
C MET A 478 -4.23 -4.70 -17.22
N ALA A 479 -5.28 -5.32 -17.73
CA ALA A 479 -6.62 -4.74 -17.69
C ALA A 479 -7.10 -4.57 -16.25
N SER A 480 -6.87 -5.55 -15.39
CA SER A 480 -7.21 -5.53 -13.97
C SER A 480 -6.52 -4.36 -13.22
N LEU A 481 -5.25 -4.10 -13.51
CA LEU A 481 -4.52 -2.94 -12.97
C LEU A 481 -5.14 -1.63 -13.43
N ARG A 482 -5.35 -1.46 -14.74
CA ARG A 482 -5.92 -0.24 -15.36
C ARG A 482 -7.35 0.05 -14.90
N LEU A 483 -8.13 -0.99 -14.54
CA LEU A 483 -9.50 -0.85 -14.02
C LEU A 483 -9.55 -0.52 -12.52
N THR A 484 -8.43 -0.57 -11.81
CA THR A 484 -8.39 -0.23 -10.40
C THR A 484 -8.38 1.30 -10.22
N PRO A 485 -9.37 1.89 -9.53
CA PRO A 485 -9.37 3.32 -9.28
C PRO A 485 -8.09 3.79 -8.59
N ASN A 486 -7.58 4.96 -8.96
CA ASN A 486 -6.34 5.57 -8.46
C ASN A 486 -5.05 4.79 -8.72
N MET A 487 -5.09 3.62 -9.34
CA MET A 487 -3.88 2.94 -9.79
C MET A 487 -3.27 3.70 -10.96
N ASN A 488 -1.95 3.83 -10.97
CA ASN A 488 -1.20 4.40 -12.08
C ASN A 488 -0.36 3.28 -12.72
N THR A 489 -0.65 2.97 -13.98
CA THR A 489 -0.09 1.78 -14.66
C THR A 489 0.75 2.19 -15.85
N TRP A 490 2.02 1.75 -15.90
CA TRP A 490 2.96 2.02 -16.98
C TRP A 490 3.52 0.74 -17.58
N ARG A 491 3.43 0.58 -18.89
CA ARG A 491 4.03 -0.51 -19.67
C ARG A 491 4.91 0.07 -20.78
N PRO A 492 6.19 0.40 -20.46
CA PRO A 492 7.09 1.08 -21.37
C PRO A 492 7.61 0.16 -22.47
N CYS A 493 7.91 0.74 -23.65
CA CYS A 493 8.38 0.02 -24.83
C CYS A 493 9.92 -0.03 -24.95
N ASP A 494 10.67 0.78 -24.21
CA ASP A 494 12.12 0.85 -24.24
C ASP A 494 12.71 1.52 -22.99
N GLN A 495 14.05 1.72 -23.00
CA GLN A 495 14.73 2.29 -21.83
C GLN A 495 14.31 3.73 -21.52
N VAL A 496 13.92 4.51 -22.51
CA VAL A 496 13.54 5.92 -22.31
C VAL A 496 12.18 6.01 -21.66
N GLU A 497 11.17 5.31 -22.18
CA GLU A 497 9.86 5.22 -21.53
C GLU A 497 9.97 4.60 -20.13
N SER A 498 10.88 3.62 -19.93
CA SER A 498 11.12 3.01 -18.62
C SER A 498 11.65 4.02 -17.60
N ALA A 499 12.60 4.85 -17.99
CA ALA A 499 13.15 5.89 -17.12
C ALA A 499 12.14 7.00 -16.80
N VAL A 500 11.33 7.41 -17.79
CA VAL A 500 10.22 8.36 -17.56
C VAL A 500 9.19 7.77 -16.60
N ALA A 501 8.81 6.51 -16.77
CA ALA A 501 7.86 5.83 -15.90
C ALA A 501 8.38 5.76 -14.45
N TRP A 502 9.66 5.44 -14.24
CA TRP A 502 10.30 5.48 -12.93
C TRP A 502 10.32 6.87 -12.32
N LYS A 503 10.71 7.91 -13.10
CA LYS A 503 10.69 9.30 -12.64
C LYS A 503 9.31 9.68 -12.11
N LEU A 504 8.27 9.39 -12.89
CA LEU A 504 6.88 9.70 -12.52
C LEU A 504 6.39 8.89 -11.31
N ALA A 505 6.81 7.62 -11.17
CA ALA A 505 6.50 6.81 -9.99
C ALA A 505 7.13 7.38 -8.71
N ILE A 506 8.37 7.88 -8.80
CA ILE A 506 9.09 8.52 -7.69
C ILE A 506 8.42 9.84 -7.29
N GLU A 507 7.96 10.61 -8.25
CA GLU A 507 7.31 11.91 -8.03
C GLU A 507 5.85 11.78 -7.56
N ARG A 508 5.20 10.66 -7.84
CA ARG A 508 3.79 10.42 -7.50
C ARG A 508 3.62 10.09 -6.02
N LYS A 509 3.07 11.04 -5.26
CA LYS A 509 2.86 10.89 -3.80
C LYS A 509 1.46 10.42 -3.41
N ASP A 510 0.49 10.60 -4.30
CA ASP A 510 -0.95 10.47 -4.05
C ASP A 510 -1.59 9.23 -4.71
N ALA A 511 -0.77 8.28 -5.16
CA ALA A 511 -1.24 7.03 -5.73
C ALA A 511 -0.10 5.99 -5.82
N PRO A 512 -0.43 4.69 -5.81
CA PRO A 512 0.52 3.64 -6.17
C PRO A 512 0.78 3.65 -7.67
N THR A 513 1.97 3.21 -8.06
CA THR A 513 2.35 3.03 -9.46
C THR A 513 2.77 1.59 -9.73
N ALA A 514 2.19 0.97 -10.75
CA ALA A 514 2.62 -0.31 -11.30
C ALA A 514 3.49 -0.08 -12.55
N LEU A 515 4.74 -0.49 -12.47
CA LEU A 515 5.70 -0.44 -13.56
C LEU A 515 5.84 -1.86 -14.14
N ILE A 516 5.57 -2.02 -15.42
CA ILE A 516 5.43 -3.33 -16.05
C ILE A 516 6.44 -3.50 -17.17
N PHE A 517 7.26 -4.55 -17.05
CA PHE A 517 8.45 -4.73 -17.86
C PHE A 517 8.53 -6.10 -18.52
N SER A 518 9.10 -6.15 -19.72
CA SER A 518 9.33 -7.36 -20.51
C SER A 518 10.55 -8.16 -20.03
N ARG A 519 10.52 -9.46 -20.28
CA ARG A 519 11.69 -10.34 -20.19
C ARG A 519 12.55 -10.26 -21.46
N GLN A 520 11.93 -10.17 -22.62
CA GLN A 520 12.59 -10.12 -23.93
C GLN A 520 13.14 -8.72 -24.23
N ASN A 521 14.16 -8.66 -25.09
CA ASN A 521 14.75 -7.40 -25.55
C ASN A 521 13.78 -6.63 -26.45
N LEU A 522 13.80 -5.31 -26.33
CA LEU A 522 12.99 -4.38 -27.11
C LEU A 522 13.89 -3.37 -27.82
N ALA A 523 13.52 -3.01 -29.03
CA ALA A 523 14.23 -2.00 -29.80
C ALA A 523 13.86 -0.59 -29.33
N GLN A 524 14.87 0.23 -29.06
CA GLN A 524 14.65 1.64 -28.72
C GLN A 524 14.08 2.40 -29.91
N GLN A 525 13.06 3.19 -29.64
CA GLN A 525 12.39 4.00 -30.65
C GLN A 525 13.08 5.39 -30.77
N PRO A 526 13.27 5.90 -31.99
CA PRO A 526 13.77 7.27 -32.19
C PRO A 526 12.67 8.28 -31.80
N ARG A 527 13.08 9.35 -31.10
CA ARG A 527 12.19 10.43 -30.66
C ARG A 527 12.87 11.77 -30.71
N SER A 528 12.10 12.82 -31.01
CA SER A 528 12.52 14.20 -30.74
C SER A 528 12.46 14.51 -29.23
N ALA A 529 13.06 15.60 -28.81
CA ALA A 529 12.99 16.05 -27.41
C ALA A 529 11.55 16.34 -26.96
N GLU A 530 10.69 16.83 -27.84
CA GLU A 530 9.26 17.06 -27.59
C GLU A 530 8.53 15.73 -27.36
N GLN A 531 8.78 14.73 -28.19
CA GLN A 531 8.19 13.39 -28.02
C GLN A 531 8.65 12.71 -26.72
N VAL A 532 9.91 12.91 -26.31
CA VAL A 532 10.40 12.44 -25.01
C VAL A 532 9.63 13.09 -23.86
N ALA A 533 9.37 14.40 -23.93
CA ALA A 533 8.55 15.10 -22.95
C ALA A 533 7.10 14.62 -22.95
N ASP A 534 6.56 14.28 -24.11
CA ASP A 534 5.19 13.79 -24.27
C ASP A 534 4.95 12.37 -23.70
N ILE A 535 5.99 11.58 -23.46
CA ILE A 535 5.88 10.27 -22.78
C ILE A 535 5.12 10.41 -21.46
N ALA A 536 5.40 11.47 -20.71
CA ALA A 536 4.76 11.73 -19.42
C ALA A 536 3.23 11.91 -19.50
N LYS A 537 2.70 12.20 -20.68
CA LYS A 537 1.26 12.32 -20.94
C LYS A 537 0.56 10.97 -21.10
N GLY A 538 1.31 9.86 -21.13
CA GLY A 538 0.80 8.48 -21.11
C GLY A 538 0.42 7.91 -22.48
N GLY A 539 0.16 8.76 -23.46
CA GLY A 539 -0.08 8.38 -24.85
C GLY A 539 0.35 9.53 -25.76
N TYR A 540 1.15 9.24 -26.77
CA TYR A 540 1.71 10.27 -27.65
C TYR A 540 1.96 9.74 -29.06
N ILE A 541 2.04 10.66 -30.02
CA ILE A 541 2.35 10.33 -31.42
C ILE A 541 3.82 10.00 -31.53
N LEU A 542 4.14 8.71 -31.70
CA LEU A 542 5.52 8.25 -31.91
C LEU A 542 5.96 8.41 -33.38
N LYS A 543 5.03 8.13 -34.31
CA LYS A 543 5.28 8.29 -35.74
C LYS A 543 4.02 8.84 -36.39
N ASP A 544 4.12 9.90 -37.15
CA ASP A 544 2.95 10.50 -37.81
C ASP A 544 2.98 10.29 -39.33
N SER A 545 1.81 10.43 -39.93
CA SER A 545 1.64 10.44 -41.37
C SER A 545 1.90 11.82 -41.97
N ASP A 546 2.15 11.89 -43.28
CA ASP A 546 2.10 13.12 -44.01
C ASP A 546 0.62 13.58 -44.18
N GLY A 547 0.23 14.55 -43.39
CA GLY A 547 -1.14 15.03 -43.29
C GLY A 547 -2.04 14.18 -42.41
N LYS A 548 -3.33 14.28 -42.57
CA LYS A 548 -4.30 13.55 -41.74
C LYS A 548 -4.17 12.05 -41.94
N PRO A 549 -3.99 11.26 -40.83
CA PRO A 549 -3.93 9.80 -40.93
C PRO A 549 -5.28 9.21 -41.37
N GLU A 550 -5.22 8.14 -42.13
CA GLU A 550 -6.38 7.30 -42.45
C GLU A 550 -6.49 6.09 -41.54
N LEU A 551 -5.38 5.74 -40.83
CA LEU A 551 -5.28 4.65 -39.89
C LEU A 551 -4.43 5.06 -38.67
N ILE A 552 -4.85 4.65 -37.48
CA ILE A 552 -4.06 4.81 -36.24
C ILE A 552 -3.75 3.43 -35.66
N LEU A 553 -2.48 3.12 -35.47
CA LEU A 553 -2.02 1.97 -34.72
C LEU A 553 -1.68 2.42 -33.28
N ILE A 554 -2.33 1.81 -32.31
CA ILE A 554 -2.10 2.09 -30.87
C ILE A 554 -1.40 0.89 -30.29
N ALA A 555 -0.22 1.06 -29.71
CA ALA A 555 0.51 -0.04 -29.08
C ALA A 555 1.16 0.38 -27.77
N THR A 556 1.52 -0.60 -26.97
CA THR A 556 2.17 -0.42 -25.68
C THR A 556 3.21 -1.50 -25.43
N GLY A 557 4.24 -1.19 -24.66
CA GLY A 557 5.27 -2.17 -24.30
C GLY A 557 5.94 -2.79 -25.52
N SER A 558 6.09 -4.11 -25.48
CA SER A 558 6.76 -4.90 -26.52
C SER A 558 6.09 -4.81 -27.92
N GLU A 559 4.83 -4.45 -27.98
CA GLU A 559 4.10 -4.40 -29.26
C GLU A 559 4.28 -3.06 -30.02
N VAL A 560 4.93 -2.05 -29.41
CA VAL A 560 5.23 -0.77 -30.10
C VAL A 560 6.14 -0.99 -31.30
N GLU A 561 7.19 -1.79 -31.18
CA GLU A 561 8.07 -2.11 -32.31
C GLU A 561 7.31 -2.81 -33.46
N LEU A 562 6.40 -3.69 -33.11
CA LEU A 562 5.53 -4.37 -34.09
C LEU A 562 4.67 -3.38 -34.86
N ALA A 563 4.03 -2.43 -34.15
CA ALA A 563 3.22 -1.38 -34.76
C ALA A 563 4.04 -0.46 -35.69
N VAL A 564 5.25 -0.11 -35.28
CA VAL A 564 6.17 0.72 -36.10
C VAL A 564 6.55 0.01 -37.37
N LYS A 565 6.94 -1.26 -37.31
CA LYS A 565 7.29 -2.06 -38.52
C LYS A 565 6.10 -2.23 -39.47
N ALA A 566 4.90 -2.48 -38.93
CA ALA A 566 3.69 -2.57 -39.74
C ALA A 566 3.35 -1.22 -40.40
N ALA A 567 3.48 -0.11 -39.68
CA ALA A 567 3.27 1.23 -40.22
C ALA A 567 4.26 1.56 -41.35
N GLU A 568 5.51 1.14 -41.24
CA GLU A 568 6.53 1.31 -42.29
C GLU A 568 6.15 0.59 -43.58
N GLN A 569 5.68 -0.66 -43.48
CA GLN A 569 5.23 -1.41 -44.60
C GLN A 569 3.98 -0.79 -45.26
N LEU A 570 2.98 -0.41 -44.45
CA LEU A 570 1.75 0.24 -44.94
C LEU A 570 2.03 1.59 -45.60
N THR A 571 2.98 2.37 -45.06
CA THR A 571 3.40 3.66 -45.61
C THR A 571 4.11 3.46 -46.97
N ALA A 572 4.95 2.44 -47.09
CA ALA A 572 5.57 2.07 -48.37
C ALA A 572 4.54 1.68 -49.46
N GLU A 573 3.38 1.19 -49.04
CA GLU A 573 2.22 0.89 -49.91
C GLU A 573 1.31 2.12 -50.14
N GLY A 574 1.71 3.31 -49.65
CA GLY A 574 1.00 4.58 -49.87
C GLY A 574 -0.11 4.90 -48.84
N LYS A 575 -0.18 4.16 -47.72
CA LYS A 575 -1.15 4.42 -46.66
C LYS A 575 -0.66 5.49 -45.69
N LYS A 576 -1.59 6.33 -45.20
CA LYS A 576 -1.31 7.36 -44.19
C LYS A 576 -1.54 6.80 -42.80
N VAL A 577 -0.47 6.37 -42.15
CA VAL A 577 -0.54 5.65 -40.85
C VAL A 577 0.12 6.47 -39.75
N ARG A 578 -0.60 6.63 -38.66
CA ARG A 578 -0.08 7.14 -37.39
C ARG A 578 0.18 6.00 -36.44
N VAL A 579 1.31 6.05 -35.72
CA VAL A 579 1.61 5.16 -34.60
C VAL A 579 1.57 5.95 -33.30
N VAL A 580 0.76 5.50 -32.37
CA VAL A 580 0.65 6.04 -31.00
C VAL A 580 1.26 5.04 -30.05
N SER A 581 2.31 5.46 -29.30
CA SER A 581 2.76 4.72 -28.13
C SER A 581 1.90 5.12 -26.94
N MET A 582 1.35 4.11 -26.23
CA MET A 582 0.42 4.31 -25.12
C MET A 582 0.97 3.61 -23.86
N PRO A 583 2.09 4.07 -23.28
CA PRO A 583 2.67 3.43 -22.10
C PRO A 583 1.79 3.50 -20.87
N SER A 584 0.88 4.49 -20.76
CA SER A 584 -0.05 4.62 -19.63
C SER A 584 -1.39 5.18 -20.09
N THR A 585 -2.40 4.33 -20.14
CA THR A 585 -3.77 4.77 -20.44
C THR A 585 -4.32 5.68 -19.35
N ASP A 586 -3.94 5.47 -18.10
CA ASP A 586 -4.40 6.26 -16.95
C ASP A 586 -3.88 7.70 -17.01
N ALA A 587 -2.64 7.88 -17.42
CA ALA A 587 -2.07 9.21 -17.62
C ALA A 587 -2.64 9.91 -18.85
N PHE A 588 -2.87 9.17 -19.95
CA PHE A 588 -3.48 9.69 -21.16
C PHE A 588 -4.92 10.17 -20.93
N ASP A 589 -5.72 9.39 -20.22
CA ASP A 589 -7.11 9.73 -19.94
C ASP A 589 -7.28 11.00 -19.09
N LYS A 590 -6.26 11.36 -18.33
CA LYS A 590 -6.23 12.60 -17.53
C LYS A 590 -5.83 13.85 -18.33
N GLN A 591 -5.36 13.69 -19.57
CA GLN A 591 -5.04 14.83 -20.41
C GLN A 591 -6.30 15.60 -20.81
N ASP A 592 -6.13 16.86 -21.16
CA ASP A 592 -7.25 17.67 -21.66
C ASP A 592 -7.83 17.11 -22.98
N ALA A 593 -9.03 17.54 -23.32
CA ALA A 593 -9.73 17.07 -24.50
C ALA A 593 -8.99 17.43 -25.80
N ALA A 594 -8.30 18.56 -25.83
CA ALA A 594 -7.58 19.02 -27.02
C ALA A 594 -6.36 18.12 -27.30
N TYR A 595 -5.60 17.75 -26.27
CA TYR A 595 -4.49 16.83 -26.42
C TYR A 595 -4.95 15.44 -26.85
N ARG A 596 -5.96 14.90 -26.18
CA ARG A 596 -6.51 13.58 -26.55
C ARG A 596 -7.03 13.55 -27.98
N GLU A 597 -7.70 14.61 -28.43
CA GLU A 597 -8.17 14.75 -29.80
C GLU A 597 -7.01 14.90 -30.81
N ALA A 598 -5.93 15.58 -30.42
CA ALA A 598 -4.74 15.68 -31.26
C ALA A 598 -4.05 14.33 -31.48
N VAL A 599 -3.99 13.49 -30.44
CA VAL A 599 -3.37 12.15 -30.53
C VAL A 599 -4.29 11.14 -31.20
N LEU A 600 -5.56 11.10 -30.82
CA LEU A 600 -6.60 10.19 -31.31
C LEU A 600 -7.79 10.97 -31.88
N PRO A 601 -7.67 11.57 -33.08
CA PRO A 601 -8.74 12.36 -33.67
C PRO A 601 -10.04 11.56 -33.79
N SER A 602 -11.14 12.13 -33.32
CA SER A 602 -12.46 11.48 -33.28
C SER A 602 -13.01 11.12 -34.64
N ASP A 603 -12.59 11.83 -35.69
CA ASP A 603 -12.98 11.62 -37.08
C ASP A 603 -12.08 10.56 -37.80
N VAL A 604 -11.11 9.95 -37.11
CA VAL A 604 -10.34 8.79 -37.58
C VAL A 604 -10.76 7.55 -36.79
N THR A 605 -11.72 6.80 -37.33
CA THR A 605 -12.31 5.63 -36.68
C THR A 605 -11.57 4.33 -37.02
N ALA A 606 -10.80 4.30 -38.11
CA ALA A 606 -9.94 3.18 -38.41
C ALA A 606 -8.76 3.15 -37.44
N ARG A 607 -8.91 2.36 -36.38
CA ARG A 607 -7.94 2.21 -35.31
C ARG A 607 -7.68 0.75 -35.01
N ILE A 608 -6.42 0.40 -34.78
CA ILE A 608 -6.01 -0.95 -34.35
C ILE A 608 -5.20 -0.81 -33.06
N ALA A 609 -5.64 -1.46 -32.00
CA ALA A 609 -4.85 -1.62 -30.78
C ALA A 609 -4.09 -2.95 -30.81
N ILE A 610 -2.84 -2.93 -30.33
CA ILE A 610 -1.95 -4.08 -30.35
C ILE A 610 -1.31 -4.23 -28.97
N GLU A 611 -1.70 -5.27 -28.24
CA GLU A 611 -1.14 -5.60 -26.93
C GLU A 611 -1.25 -7.10 -26.66
N ALA A 612 -0.15 -7.73 -26.25
CA ALA A 612 -0.14 -9.11 -25.77
C ALA A 612 -0.74 -9.19 -24.35
N GLY A 613 -2.03 -8.92 -24.27
CA GLY A 613 -2.89 -8.93 -23.10
C GLY A 613 -4.34 -9.06 -23.54
N ILE A 614 -5.28 -9.14 -22.60
CA ILE A 614 -6.70 -9.31 -22.92
C ILE A 614 -7.21 -8.21 -23.87
N ALA A 615 -7.86 -8.61 -24.94
CA ALA A 615 -8.28 -7.72 -26.02
C ALA A 615 -9.32 -6.70 -25.57
N ASP A 616 -10.28 -7.10 -24.75
CA ASP A 616 -11.50 -6.36 -24.44
C ASP A 616 -11.26 -4.97 -23.84
N PHE A 617 -10.15 -4.76 -23.13
CA PHE A 617 -9.79 -3.47 -22.55
C PHE A 617 -9.69 -2.33 -23.59
N TRP A 618 -9.27 -2.66 -24.82
CA TRP A 618 -8.93 -1.66 -25.82
C TRP A 618 -10.12 -1.08 -26.59
N TYR A 619 -11.34 -1.63 -26.44
CA TYR A 619 -12.54 -1.09 -27.09
C TYR A 619 -12.79 0.39 -26.77
N LYS A 620 -12.39 0.85 -25.59
CA LYS A 620 -12.49 2.28 -25.20
C LYS A 620 -11.73 3.21 -26.15
N TYR A 621 -10.62 2.75 -26.73
CA TYR A 621 -9.73 3.55 -27.56
C TYR A 621 -9.95 3.34 -29.06
N VAL A 622 -10.33 2.14 -29.46
CA VAL A 622 -10.55 1.83 -30.88
C VAL A 622 -12.01 1.94 -31.30
N GLY A 623 -12.95 1.91 -30.37
CA GLY A 623 -14.39 1.88 -30.68
C GLY A 623 -14.82 0.52 -31.26
N PHE A 624 -16.11 0.40 -31.63
CA PHE A 624 -16.66 -0.84 -32.20
C PHE A 624 -16.27 -1.06 -33.66
N ASP A 625 -15.90 -0.01 -34.38
CA ASP A 625 -15.46 -0.08 -35.78
C ASP A 625 -13.98 -0.45 -35.91
N GLY A 626 -13.20 -0.25 -34.85
CA GLY A 626 -11.79 -0.58 -34.81
C GLY A 626 -11.52 -2.09 -34.70
N ARG A 627 -10.24 -2.43 -34.61
CA ARG A 627 -9.78 -3.81 -34.42
C ARG A 627 -8.79 -3.88 -33.26
N ILE A 628 -8.68 -5.08 -32.67
CA ILE A 628 -7.77 -5.35 -31.57
C ILE A 628 -6.98 -6.62 -31.90
N ILE A 629 -5.68 -6.54 -31.89
CA ILE A 629 -4.77 -7.69 -31.89
C ILE A 629 -4.33 -7.89 -30.46
N GLY A 630 -4.95 -8.85 -29.79
CA GLY A 630 -4.80 -9.13 -28.36
C GLY A 630 -5.10 -10.58 -28.04
N MET A 631 -4.99 -10.94 -26.77
CA MET A 631 -5.29 -12.27 -26.28
C MET A 631 -6.80 -12.41 -26.01
N THR A 632 -7.33 -13.59 -26.33
CA THR A 632 -8.71 -13.99 -26.01
C THR A 632 -8.75 -15.31 -25.23
N THR A 633 -7.59 -15.89 -24.95
CA THR A 633 -7.39 -17.14 -24.23
C THR A 633 -6.08 -17.05 -23.46
N PHE A 634 -5.81 -18.04 -22.60
CA PHE A 634 -4.50 -18.18 -21.96
C PHE A 634 -3.41 -18.49 -23.00
N GLY A 635 -2.14 -18.29 -22.60
CA GLY A 635 -0.99 -18.60 -23.40
C GLY A 635 -0.67 -20.10 -23.45
N GLU A 636 0.50 -20.42 -23.97
CA GLU A 636 1.02 -21.79 -24.13
C GLU A 636 2.49 -21.86 -23.72
N SER A 637 2.99 -23.06 -23.44
CA SER A 637 4.41 -23.28 -23.13
C SER A 637 5.20 -23.50 -24.40
N ALA A 638 5.90 -22.48 -24.86
CA ALA A 638 6.76 -22.51 -26.04
C ALA A 638 7.76 -21.35 -26.03
N PRO A 639 8.80 -21.35 -26.90
CA PRO A 639 9.61 -20.17 -27.13
C PRO A 639 8.78 -18.94 -27.53
N ALA A 640 9.18 -17.76 -27.04
CA ALA A 640 8.42 -16.52 -27.18
C ALA A 640 8.05 -16.16 -28.64
N ASP A 641 8.98 -16.34 -29.57
CA ASP A 641 8.77 -16.07 -31.00
C ASP A 641 7.66 -16.92 -31.59
N GLN A 642 7.60 -18.21 -31.25
CA GLN A 642 6.54 -19.13 -31.69
C GLN A 642 5.18 -18.71 -31.08
N LEU A 643 5.17 -18.23 -29.84
CA LEU A 643 3.94 -17.76 -29.19
C LEU A 643 3.42 -16.47 -29.83
N PHE A 644 4.29 -15.52 -30.12
CA PHE A 644 3.87 -14.30 -30.83
C PHE A 644 3.33 -14.61 -32.23
N GLU A 645 3.94 -15.56 -32.97
CA GLU A 645 3.43 -16.03 -34.26
C GLU A 645 2.08 -16.71 -34.10
N MET A 646 1.97 -17.69 -33.18
CA MET A 646 0.75 -18.46 -32.93
C MET A 646 -0.45 -17.60 -32.59
N PHE A 647 -0.25 -16.57 -31.73
CA PHE A 647 -1.31 -15.66 -31.29
C PHE A 647 -1.50 -14.42 -32.19
N GLY A 648 -0.82 -14.39 -33.34
CA GLY A 648 -1.04 -13.37 -34.37
C GLY A 648 -0.37 -12.02 -34.12
N PHE A 649 0.59 -11.94 -33.23
CA PHE A 649 1.40 -10.73 -33.01
C PHE A 649 2.54 -10.67 -34.05
N THR A 650 2.18 -10.53 -35.32
CA THR A 650 3.10 -10.47 -36.46
C THR A 650 2.83 -9.21 -37.29
N VAL A 651 3.88 -8.73 -37.98
CA VAL A 651 3.76 -7.61 -38.92
C VAL A 651 2.72 -7.91 -40.01
N GLU A 652 2.75 -9.12 -40.53
CA GLU A 652 1.83 -9.58 -41.58
C GLU A 652 0.36 -9.48 -41.11
N ASN A 653 0.05 -9.96 -39.90
CA ASN A 653 -1.32 -9.89 -39.35
C ASN A 653 -1.77 -8.46 -39.13
N VAL A 654 -0.91 -7.57 -38.59
CA VAL A 654 -1.25 -6.15 -38.41
C VAL A 654 -1.54 -5.50 -39.77
N VAL A 655 -0.70 -5.73 -40.76
CA VAL A 655 -0.86 -5.18 -42.13
C VAL A 655 -2.16 -5.70 -42.79
N ASN A 656 -2.44 -6.98 -42.68
CA ASN A 656 -3.65 -7.59 -43.25
C ASN A 656 -4.91 -7.04 -42.55
N THR A 657 -4.92 -6.96 -41.22
CA THR A 657 -6.00 -6.36 -40.42
C THR A 657 -6.23 -4.90 -40.82
N ALA A 658 -5.17 -4.14 -41.04
CA ALA A 658 -5.24 -2.75 -41.48
C ALA A 658 -5.87 -2.62 -42.89
N LYS A 659 -5.47 -3.48 -43.84
CA LYS A 659 -6.04 -3.49 -45.18
C LYS A 659 -7.52 -3.84 -45.19
N GLU A 660 -7.91 -4.84 -44.41
CA GLU A 660 -9.33 -5.22 -44.25
C GLU A 660 -10.15 -4.07 -43.64
N LEU A 661 -9.60 -3.34 -42.64
CA LEU A 661 -10.29 -2.22 -42.00
C LEU A 661 -10.42 -1.01 -42.92
N LEU A 662 -9.48 -0.81 -43.86
CA LEU A 662 -9.47 0.31 -44.82
C LEU A 662 -10.19 -0.02 -46.15
N ALA A 663 -10.60 -1.27 -46.37
CA ALA A 663 -11.34 -1.69 -47.58
C ALA A 663 -12.80 -1.25 -47.54
#